data_a5abfbd531a1559d0eca656b55009356
#
_entry.id   a5abfbd531a1559d0eca656b55009356
#
_cell.length_a   1.000
_cell.length_b   1.000
_cell.length_c   1.000
_cell.angle_alpha   90.00
_cell.angle_beta   90.00
_cell.angle_gamma   90.00
#
_symmetry.space_group_name_H-M   'P 1'
#
loop_
_entity.id
_entity.type
_entity.pdbx_description
1 polymer ?
#
loop_
_entity_poly.entity_id
_entity_poly.type
_entity_poly.pdbx_seq_one_letter_code
_entity_poly.pdbx_strand_id
1 'polypeptide(L)'
;MVARPTRREFLLGAGLLVASAHVGCSAPPEPAREDGWLFGPYQAGSTELDFDESSLTPVELPHCAPELSWWRWHPRDWDRVWVYRCHRPELPRGQREVVHFDGVLSAAEVFVNGQRVGGRVGGYLPFECELTDRLTRPDNVVAVVVDSRWGLDVPPDRPEPQKPWSIDFYQPGGLVRGVEFRRLPQVFCTELHAKPENVGGPDPRVTVTGKLDSGHLVGTFDVSAQLVDGAQVLAEGATRVRTAGDELAPFTITLQDLPEVQLWDLDSPKLYEVLVNTPGGQSRVRIGFRDLRFEVDGFYLNGRRVQLFGLNRHEWYPYVGAAMPDRVHRRDAQILKEELNCAMVRCSHYPQSEAFLDACDELGLLVWEEAPGWDYIGDQTWRDRVLRDVSGMVLRDRNHPSIIAWGTRLNETEDDVALYSKTRAIANELDGTRATTGAVNSSVVAQGPVVPTPFRDPFATTPLVQDVFAFNDYLVPPPGQLPTLREPRTDLPYMVSEAVGVLTGAKAFRRTSPVRVQADQGVLHAAVHDKAMSTPQYMGLLGWCAFDYPSGYGNAEDSIKWAGVCDFFREPKLGAGFYQSQTDPANRPVIVPAFYWGPDTGPMADAVIWSNCDRLEVRVNGVAVPPPRLDRDRFPHLRHPPFLVSLPAASGDLRIDGWVGQQLVASRRFSADPRQDELQLFTDDQDLEADGADATRAVVAVVDRYGARRGFAGGRVHWRVSGPATLVGDNPLDLGHNGGIGAVWLRTRRDRPGRIRLTAAHPALGSRSVTVTAH
;
A
#
# COMPACT_ATOMS: atom_id res chain seq x y z
N MET A 1 9.63 14.72 40.10
CA MET A 1 10.38 13.80 39.22
C MET A 1 9.36 12.76 38.77
N VAL A 2 8.74 13.00 37.62
CA VAL A 2 7.84 12.04 37.00
C VAL A 2 8.63 11.43 35.85
N ALA A 3 8.77 10.11 35.88
CA ALA A 3 9.52 9.33 34.91
C ALA A 3 9.02 9.55 33.48
N ARG A 4 9.93 9.61 32.52
CA ARG A 4 9.64 9.68 31.09
C ARG A 4 8.92 8.40 30.68
N PRO A 5 7.75 8.44 29.99
CA PRO A 5 7.27 7.29 29.28
C PRO A 5 8.17 7.06 28.07
N THR A 6 8.89 5.96 28.05
CA THR A 6 9.61 5.48 26.89
C THR A 6 8.59 4.80 25.95
N ARG A 7 8.83 4.85 24.64
CA ARG A 7 8.04 4.16 23.59
C ARG A 7 7.82 2.65 23.85
N ARG A 8 8.51 2.10 24.85
CA ARG A 8 8.41 0.70 25.29
C ARG A 8 7.10 0.34 26.01
N GLU A 9 6.39 1.30 26.57
CA GLU A 9 5.14 1.03 27.30
C GLU A 9 3.91 0.97 26.38
N PHE A 10 4.04 1.36 25.12
CA PHE A 10 2.97 1.29 24.13
C PHE A 10 2.96 0.00 23.27
N LEU A 11 3.98 -0.85 23.38
CA LEU A 11 4.13 -2.10 22.61
C LEU A 11 3.89 -3.38 23.44
N LEU A 12 3.44 -3.28 24.70
CA LEU A 12 3.20 -4.42 25.59
C LEU A 12 1.73 -4.83 25.68
N GLY A 13 1.05 -4.87 24.56
CA GLY A 13 -0.33 -5.31 24.52
C GLY A 13 -0.66 -6.12 23.27
N ALA A 14 0.10 -7.14 22.93
CA ALA A 14 -0.31 -8.31 22.11
C ALA A 14 0.94 -9.07 21.62
N GLY A 15 1.68 -9.64 22.53
CA GLY A 15 2.76 -10.58 22.22
C GLY A 15 2.50 -11.91 22.91
N LEU A 16 1.54 -12.69 22.46
CA LEU A 16 1.45 -14.10 22.80
C LEU A 16 2.39 -14.87 21.86
N LEU A 17 3.57 -15.16 22.36
CA LEU A 17 4.43 -16.22 21.84
C LEU A 17 3.68 -17.56 22.00
N VAL A 18 3.08 -18.04 20.95
CA VAL A 18 2.61 -19.43 20.87
C VAL A 18 3.79 -20.27 20.39
N ALA A 19 4.42 -20.96 21.34
CA ALA A 19 5.32 -22.06 21.02
C ALA A 19 4.50 -23.16 20.33
N SER A 20 4.71 -23.34 19.03
CA SER A 20 4.08 -24.42 18.25
C SER A 20 4.67 -25.76 18.66
N ALA A 21 3.86 -26.57 19.37
CA ALA A 21 4.12 -27.99 19.53
C ALA A 21 3.94 -28.67 18.15
N HIS A 22 5.00 -29.21 17.62
CA HIS A 22 4.99 -30.00 16.39
C HIS A 22 4.21 -31.31 16.64
N VAL A 23 2.98 -31.36 16.16
CA VAL A 23 2.31 -32.62 15.87
C VAL A 23 2.57 -32.90 14.39
N GLY A 24 3.16 -34.05 14.10
CA GLY A 24 3.67 -34.41 12.77
C GLY A 24 2.59 -34.39 11.68
N CYS A 25 2.52 -33.28 10.98
CA CYS A 25 1.97 -33.14 9.64
C CYS A 25 3.17 -33.07 8.70
N SER A 26 3.09 -33.74 7.55
CA SER A 26 4.05 -33.55 6.47
C SER A 26 4.12 -32.05 6.18
N ALA A 27 5.29 -31.46 6.41
CA ALA A 27 5.56 -30.08 6.09
C ALA A 27 5.18 -29.82 4.62
N PRO A 28 4.70 -28.62 4.28
CA PRO A 28 4.67 -28.21 2.88
C PRO A 28 6.07 -28.45 2.30
N PRO A 29 6.20 -28.87 1.04
CA PRO A 29 7.49 -29.16 0.44
C PRO A 29 8.41 -27.97 0.69
N GLU A 30 9.61 -28.22 1.24
CA GLU A 30 10.60 -27.16 1.43
C GLU A 30 10.77 -26.43 0.10
N PRO A 31 10.71 -25.09 0.07
CA PRO A 31 11.03 -24.34 -1.12
C PRO A 31 12.42 -24.77 -1.56
N ALA A 32 12.56 -25.18 -2.82
CA ALA A 32 13.84 -25.53 -3.37
C ALA A 32 14.77 -24.33 -3.20
N ARG A 33 15.95 -24.51 -2.58
CA ARG A 33 16.92 -23.42 -2.36
C ARG A 33 17.13 -22.67 -3.66
N GLU A 34 16.81 -21.39 -3.67
CA GLU A 34 17.04 -20.52 -4.81
C GLU A 34 18.55 -20.25 -4.90
N ASP A 35 19.20 -20.81 -5.91
CA ASP A 35 20.51 -20.34 -6.30
C ASP A 35 20.35 -18.90 -6.82
N GLY A 36 21.28 -18.01 -6.44
CA GLY A 36 21.14 -16.57 -6.60
C GLY A 36 20.85 -16.13 -8.04
N TRP A 37 20.10 -15.03 -8.19
CA TRP A 37 19.79 -14.43 -9.47
C TRP A 37 20.94 -13.54 -9.96
N LEU A 38 21.27 -13.65 -11.25
CA LEU A 38 22.14 -12.74 -11.98
C LEU A 38 21.31 -11.79 -12.83
N PHE A 39 21.71 -10.54 -12.94
CA PHE A 39 20.97 -9.48 -13.59
C PHE A 39 21.86 -8.59 -14.47
N GLY A 40 21.31 -8.14 -15.59
CA GLY A 40 21.95 -7.13 -16.45
C GLY A 40 21.07 -6.69 -17.61
N PRO A 41 21.56 -5.78 -18.46
CA PRO A 41 20.90 -5.44 -19.70
C PRO A 41 20.78 -6.66 -20.61
N TYR A 42 19.61 -6.80 -21.28
CA TYR A 42 19.42 -7.86 -22.25
C TYR A 42 20.42 -7.75 -23.40
N GLN A 43 21.01 -8.87 -23.79
CA GLN A 43 21.91 -9.03 -24.93
C GLN A 43 21.45 -10.22 -25.78
N ALA A 44 21.78 -10.21 -27.07
CA ALA A 44 21.50 -11.35 -27.94
C ALA A 44 22.15 -12.62 -27.36
N GLY A 45 21.39 -13.69 -27.26
CA GLY A 45 21.84 -14.96 -26.68
C GLY A 45 21.78 -15.02 -25.15
N SER A 46 21.38 -13.96 -24.43
CA SER A 46 21.34 -13.97 -22.97
C SER A 46 20.30 -14.93 -22.36
N THR A 47 19.49 -15.57 -23.18
CA THR A 47 18.58 -16.65 -22.76
C THR A 47 19.19 -18.05 -22.96
N GLU A 48 20.32 -18.14 -23.71
CA GLU A 48 20.94 -19.41 -24.06
C GLU A 48 21.78 -19.98 -22.90
N LEU A 49 21.96 -21.28 -22.90
CA LEU A 49 22.68 -22.00 -21.83
C LEU A 49 24.17 -21.61 -21.75
N ASP A 50 24.80 -21.37 -22.89
CA ASP A 50 26.24 -21.08 -23.03
C ASP A 50 26.58 -19.58 -23.01
N PHE A 51 25.63 -18.72 -22.64
CA PHE A 51 25.88 -17.28 -22.52
C PHE A 51 26.93 -16.97 -21.45
N ASP A 52 27.87 -16.07 -21.77
CA ASP A 52 28.90 -15.60 -20.83
C ASP A 52 28.27 -14.64 -19.78
N GLU A 53 28.10 -15.12 -18.57
CA GLU A 53 27.49 -14.40 -17.45
C GLU A 53 28.43 -13.39 -16.75
N SER A 54 29.69 -13.27 -17.20
CA SER A 54 30.69 -12.37 -16.56
C SER A 54 30.29 -10.89 -16.55
N SER A 55 29.36 -10.50 -17.43
CA SER A 55 28.79 -9.14 -17.51
C SER A 55 27.57 -8.92 -16.60
N LEU A 56 27.04 -9.97 -15.97
CA LEU A 56 25.89 -9.90 -15.08
C LEU A 56 26.32 -9.73 -13.62
N THR A 57 25.46 -9.11 -12.82
CA THR A 57 25.70 -8.89 -11.39
C THR A 57 24.72 -9.71 -10.54
N PRO A 58 25.16 -10.31 -9.41
CA PRO A 58 24.26 -10.95 -8.46
C PRO A 58 23.29 -9.95 -7.86
N VAL A 59 22.00 -10.35 -7.76
CA VAL A 59 20.95 -9.54 -7.14
C VAL A 59 20.08 -10.38 -6.22
N GLU A 60 19.53 -9.72 -5.19
CA GLU A 60 18.52 -10.29 -4.31
C GLU A 60 17.12 -9.82 -4.75
N LEU A 61 16.11 -10.68 -4.65
CA LEU A 61 14.73 -10.35 -4.97
C LEU A 61 13.95 -9.93 -3.71
N PRO A 62 12.91 -9.08 -3.84
CA PRO A 62 12.49 -8.37 -5.05
C PRO A 62 13.52 -7.34 -5.51
N HIS A 63 13.57 -7.04 -6.82
CA HIS A 63 14.60 -6.21 -7.42
C HIS A 63 14.03 -5.19 -8.42
N CYS A 64 14.40 -3.92 -8.25
CA CYS A 64 14.16 -2.85 -9.22
C CYS A 64 15.36 -2.76 -10.16
N ALA A 65 15.13 -2.88 -11.46
CA ALA A 65 16.17 -2.92 -12.46
C ALA A 65 17.10 -1.69 -12.51
N PRO A 66 16.59 -0.42 -12.47
CA PRO A 66 17.46 0.75 -12.36
C PRO A 66 17.92 0.99 -10.93
N GLU A 67 19.14 1.47 -10.76
CA GLU A 67 19.55 2.11 -9.51
C GLU A 67 18.86 3.45 -9.37
N LEU A 68 18.06 3.62 -8.33
CA LEU A 68 17.30 4.83 -8.06
C LEU A 68 17.86 5.54 -6.82
N SER A 69 17.93 6.87 -6.88
CA SER A 69 18.01 7.73 -5.70
C SER A 69 16.60 7.91 -5.10
N TRP A 70 16.47 8.63 -3.98
CA TRP A 70 15.14 8.94 -3.44
C TRP A 70 14.40 10.00 -4.27
N TRP A 71 15.08 10.75 -5.14
CA TRP A 71 14.51 11.81 -5.94
C TRP A 71 15.18 11.93 -7.31
N ARG A 72 14.63 12.75 -8.24
CA ARG A 72 15.15 12.98 -9.59
C ARG A 72 15.22 11.71 -10.43
N TRP A 73 14.17 10.93 -10.37
CA TRP A 73 14.05 9.75 -11.21
C TRP A 73 13.93 10.15 -12.67
N HIS A 74 14.64 9.44 -13.53
CA HIS A 74 14.62 9.72 -14.95
C HIS A 74 14.18 8.48 -15.73
N PRO A 75 13.07 8.54 -16.51
CA PRO A 75 12.54 7.38 -17.23
C PRO A 75 13.53 6.65 -18.13
N ARG A 76 14.52 7.34 -18.69
CA ARG A 76 15.56 6.70 -19.49
C ARG A 76 16.40 5.66 -18.74
N ASP A 77 16.39 5.69 -17.41
CA ASP A 77 17.16 4.76 -16.59
C ASP A 77 16.56 3.36 -16.66
N TRP A 78 15.27 3.22 -16.96
CA TRP A 78 14.57 1.93 -17.09
C TRP A 78 13.92 1.70 -18.47
N ASP A 79 13.94 2.63 -19.41
CA ASP A 79 13.37 2.48 -20.77
C ASP A 79 14.21 1.52 -21.62
N ARG A 80 14.30 0.26 -21.21
CA ARG A 80 15.08 -0.79 -21.86
C ARG A 80 14.60 -2.19 -21.52
N VAL A 81 15.26 -3.19 -22.10
CA VAL A 81 15.04 -4.61 -21.83
C VAL A 81 16.17 -5.15 -20.94
N TRP A 82 15.81 -5.95 -19.97
CA TRP A 82 16.70 -6.54 -18.98
C TRP A 82 16.63 -8.06 -19.05
N VAL A 83 17.66 -8.74 -18.50
CA VAL A 83 17.66 -10.17 -18.30
C VAL A 83 18.00 -10.51 -16.85
N TYR A 84 17.26 -11.46 -16.31
CA TYR A 84 17.57 -12.15 -15.06
C TYR A 84 17.85 -13.60 -15.36
N ARG A 85 18.86 -14.20 -14.73
CA ARG A 85 19.23 -15.59 -14.92
C ARG A 85 19.47 -16.26 -13.58
N CYS A 86 19.02 -17.50 -13.44
CA CYS A 86 19.40 -18.36 -12.32
C CYS A 86 19.62 -19.79 -12.79
N HIS A 87 20.45 -20.55 -12.06
CA HIS A 87 20.77 -21.94 -12.34
C HIS A 87 19.85 -22.87 -11.56
N ARG A 88 19.37 -23.92 -12.21
CA ARG A 88 18.49 -24.92 -11.60
C ARG A 88 19.01 -26.34 -11.86
N PRO A 89 19.01 -27.21 -10.84
CA PRO A 89 19.35 -28.62 -11.02
C PRO A 89 18.30 -29.35 -11.89
N GLU A 90 18.67 -30.54 -12.33
CA GLU A 90 17.74 -31.47 -12.99
C GLU A 90 16.55 -31.79 -12.06
N LEU A 91 15.34 -31.73 -12.62
CA LEU A 91 14.14 -32.13 -11.89
C LEU A 91 14.01 -33.66 -11.89
N PRO A 92 13.88 -34.32 -10.73
CA PRO A 92 13.66 -35.75 -10.67
C PRO A 92 12.42 -36.19 -11.46
N ARG A 93 12.51 -37.32 -12.15
CA ARG A 93 11.40 -37.87 -12.97
C ARG A 93 10.10 -38.02 -12.15
N GLY A 94 8.99 -37.60 -12.72
CA GLY A 94 7.66 -37.67 -12.12
C GLY A 94 7.36 -36.60 -11.09
N GLN A 95 8.27 -35.64 -10.88
CA GLN A 95 7.99 -34.42 -10.14
C GLN A 95 7.53 -33.29 -11.09
N ARG A 96 6.71 -32.40 -10.58
CA ARG A 96 6.29 -31.17 -11.27
C ARG A 96 6.90 -29.97 -10.58
N GLU A 97 7.35 -28.99 -11.35
CA GLU A 97 7.88 -27.72 -10.84
C GLU A 97 7.39 -26.57 -11.71
N VAL A 98 6.97 -25.48 -11.07
CA VAL A 98 6.66 -24.21 -11.73
C VAL A 98 7.56 -23.11 -11.18
N VAL A 99 7.81 -22.09 -11.97
CA VAL A 99 8.28 -20.81 -11.45
C VAL A 99 7.10 -19.87 -11.35
N HIS A 100 6.85 -19.38 -10.15
CA HIS A 100 5.79 -18.43 -9.82
C HIS A 100 6.37 -17.03 -9.66
N PHE A 101 5.71 -16.04 -10.25
CA PHE A 101 6.05 -14.62 -10.15
C PHE A 101 4.86 -13.86 -9.59
N ASP A 102 5.02 -13.13 -8.50
CA ASP A 102 3.95 -12.29 -7.92
C ASP A 102 3.75 -10.98 -8.70
N GLY A 103 4.76 -10.54 -9.45
CA GLY A 103 4.67 -9.36 -10.31
C GLY A 103 5.98 -8.98 -10.98
N VAL A 104 5.92 -8.68 -12.29
CA VAL A 104 7.08 -8.30 -13.11
C VAL A 104 6.73 -7.10 -13.98
N LEU A 105 7.29 -5.95 -13.70
CA LEU A 105 7.03 -4.72 -14.47
C LEU A 105 7.95 -4.60 -15.69
N SER A 106 7.41 -4.44 -16.94
CA SER A 106 5.97 -4.39 -17.26
C SER A 106 5.53 -5.59 -18.09
N ALA A 107 6.46 -6.26 -18.78
CA ALA A 107 6.22 -7.50 -19.52
C ALA A 107 7.39 -8.46 -19.30
N ALA A 108 7.09 -9.76 -19.21
CA ALA A 108 8.06 -10.80 -18.98
C ALA A 108 7.94 -11.94 -19.98
N GLU A 109 9.07 -12.47 -20.43
CA GLU A 109 9.18 -13.75 -21.12
C GLU A 109 10.15 -14.67 -20.37
N VAL A 110 9.74 -15.90 -20.14
CA VAL A 110 10.50 -16.90 -19.37
C VAL A 110 11.03 -17.97 -20.30
N PHE A 111 12.31 -18.28 -20.16
CA PHE A 111 13.05 -19.27 -20.97
C PHE A 111 13.73 -20.29 -20.07
N VAL A 112 13.82 -21.52 -20.55
CA VAL A 112 14.66 -22.56 -19.97
C VAL A 112 15.61 -23.04 -21.04
N ASN A 113 16.93 -22.94 -20.81
CA ASN A 113 17.99 -23.35 -21.75
C ASN A 113 17.75 -22.78 -23.17
N GLY A 114 17.36 -21.50 -23.30
CA GLY A 114 17.07 -20.82 -24.56
C GLY A 114 15.66 -21.08 -25.14
N GLN A 115 14.90 -22.02 -24.59
CA GLN A 115 13.53 -22.30 -25.04
C GLN A 115 12.50 -21.52 -24.24
N ARG A 116 11.65 -20.75 -24.91
CA ARG A 116 10.56 -20.03 -24.27
C ARG A 116 9.53 -21.00 -23.66
N VAL A 117 9.23 -20.82 -22.37
CA VAL A 117 8.26 -21.66 -21.63
C VAL A 117 7.00 -20.90 -21.24
N GLY A 118 7.06 -19.57 -21.18
CA GLY A 118 5.88 -18.77 -20.82
C GLY A 118 6.18 -17.28 -20.76
N GLY A 119 5.32 -16.55 -20.07
CA GLY A 119 5.46 -15.13 -19.83
C GLY A 119 4.13 -14.42 -19.65
N ARG A 120 4.19 -13.16 -19.26
CA ARG A 120 3.02 -12.30 -19.06
C ARG A 120 3.30 -10.88 -19.53
N VAL A 121 2.28 -10.26 -20.10
CA VAL A 121 2.22 -8.83 -20.39
C VAL A 121 1.26 -8.20 -19.38
N GLY A 122 1.73 -7.23 -18.59
CA GLY A 122 1.03 -6.66 -17.43
C GLY A 122 1.70 -7.05 -16.10
N GLY A 123 2.09 -6.05 -15.29
CA GLY A 123 3.10 -6.22 -14.24
C GLY A 123 2.60 -6.41 -12.82
N TYR A 124 1.29 -6.25 -12.55
CA TYR A 124 0.77 -6.14 -11.17
C TYR A 124 0.12 -7.40 -10.62
N LEU A 125 0.04 -8.46 -11.42
CA LEU A 125 -0.64 -9.70 -11.05
C LEU A 125 0.26 -10.90 -11.28
N PRO A 126 0.09 -11.99 -10.50
CA PRO A 126 0.93 -13.16 -10.60
C PRO A 126 0.73 -13.94 -11.88
N PHE A 127 1.75 -14.73 -12.22
CA PHE A 127 1.70 -15.75 -13.26
C PHE A 127 2.70 -16.87 -12.97
N GLU A 128 2.47 -18.02 -13.58
CA GLU A 128 3.31 -19.19 -13.45
C GLU A 128 3.77 -19.72 -14.81
N CYS A 129 4.94 -20.35 -14.83
CA CYS A 129 5.44 -21.09 -15.98
C CYS A 129 5.83 -22.49 -15.56
N GLU A 130 5.30 -23.51 -16.23
CA GLU A 130 5.61 -24.91 -15.99
C GLU A 130 7.04 -25.23 -16.47
N LEU A 131 7.84 -25.85 -15.61
CA LEU A 131 9.23 -26.20 -15.86
C LEU A 131 9.47 -27.73 -15.93
N THR A 132 8.46 -28.53 -15.65
CA THR A 132 8.51 -29.99 -15.39
C THR A 132 9.34 -30.75 -16.41
N ASP A 133 9.07 -30.59 -17.70
CA ASP A 133 9.78 -31.31 -18.77
C ASP A 133 10.94 -30.50 -19.39
N ARG A 134 11.35 -29.42 -18.74
CA ARG A 134 12.37 -28.50 -19.23
C ARG A 134 13.70 -28.59 -18.46
N LEU A 135 13.60 -28.93 -17.16
CA LEU A 135 14.76 -29.07 -16.28
C LEU A 135 15.37 -30.49 -16.42
N THR A 136 15.94 -30.76 -17.59
CA THR A 136 16.38 -32.12 -17.99
C THR A 136 17.89 -32.31 -17.92
N ARG A 137 18.66 -31.34 -17.45
CA ARG A 137 20.12 -31.34 -17.38
C ARG A 137 20.57 -31.20 -15.93
N PRO A 138 21.77 -31.67 -15.57
CA PRO A 138 22.32 -31.44 -14.23
C PRO A 138 22.42 -29.97 -13.85
N ASP A 139 22.60 -29.09 -14.86
CA ASP A 139 22.59 -27.65 -14.75
C ASP A 139 21.71 -27.06 -15.85
N ASN A 140 20.64 -26.41 -15.48
CA ASN A 140 19.71 -25.73 -16.37
C ASN A 140 19.72 -24.24 -16.05
N VAL A 141 19.50 -23.41 -17.05
CA VAL A 141 19.36 -21.96 -16.89
C VAL A 141 17.90 -21.57 -17.07
N VAL A 142 17.32 -20.92 -16.05
CA VAL A 142 16.07 -20.19 -16.17
C VAL A 142 16.41 -18.73 -16.40
N ALA A 143 16.00 -18.20 -17.55
CA ALA A 143 16.19 -16.79 -17.91
C ALA A 143 14.84 -16.09 -18.02
N VAL A 144 14.75 -14.88 -17.44
CA VAL A 144 13.58 -14.01 -17.51
C VAL A 144 13.97 -12.73 -18.22
N VAL A 145 13.37 -12.51 -19.38
CA VAL A 145 13.54 -11.25 -20.13
C VAL A 145 12.43 -10.30 -19.69
N VAL A 146 12.82 -9.15 -19.16
CA VAL A 146 11.90 -8.14 -18.64
C VAL A 146 11.94 -6.91 -19.54
N ASP A 147 10.82 -6.59 -20.16
CA ASP A 147 10.65 -5.38 -20.95
C ASP A 147 9.98 -4.30 -20.11
N SER A 148 10.73 -3.24 -19.78
CA SER A 148 10.26 -2.09 -19.01
C SER A 148 10.22 -0.80 -19.84
N ARG A 149 10.25 -0.92 -21.16
CA ARG A 149 10.17 0.24 -22.06
C ARG A 149 8.79 0.91 -21.99
N TRP A 150 8.80 2.20 -22.28
CA TRP A 150 7.57 2.97 -22.47
C TRP A 150 6.90 2.64 -23.79
N GLY A 151 5.57 2.82 -23.83
CA GLY A 151 4.81 2.60 -25.05
C GLY A 151 4.49 1.13 -25.32
N LEU A 152 4.63 0.26 -24.34
CA LEU A 152 4.06 -1.07 -24.39
C LEU A 152 2.53 -0.96 -24.40
N ASP A 153 1.87 -1.73 -25.25
CA ASP A 153 0.40 -1.79 -25.30
C ASP A 153 -0.16 -2.60 -24.11
N VAL A 154 0.09 -2.12 -22.89
CA VAL A 154 -0.18 -2.81 -21.62
C VAL A 154 -0.85 -1.85 -20.65
N PRO A 155 -2.03 -2.17 -20.06
CA PRO A 155 -2.60 -1.33 -19.01
C PRO A 155 -1.62 -1.11 -17.84
N PRO A 156 -1.45 0.13 -17.36
CA PRO A 156 -2.08 1.39 -17.77
C PRO A 156 -1.40 2.12 -18.93
N ASP A 157 -0.33 1.56 -19.53
CA ASP A 157 0.49 2.21 -20.55
C ASP A 157 -0.21 2.35 -21.90
N ARG A 158 0.34 3.19 -22.76
CA ARG A 158 -0.17 3.53 -24.11
C ARG A 158 0.81 3.07 -25.17
N PRO A 159 0.35 2.58 -26.34
CA PRO A 159 1.23 2.08 -27.40
C PRO A 159 2.11 3.14 -28.08
N GLU A 160 1.77 4.41 -27.95
CA GLU A 160 2.57 5.49 -28.54
C GLU A 160 3.52 6.10 -27.49
N PRO A 161 4.83 6.13 -27.76
CA PRO A 161 5.82 6.70 -26.85
C PRO A 161 5.80 8.23 -26.87
N GLN A 162 4.63 8.84 -26.65
CA GLN A 162 4.53 10.29 -26.79
C GLN A 162 5.27 11.04 -25.68
N LYS A 163 5.47 10.47 -24.50
CA LYS A 163 6.28 11.05 -23.43
C LYS A 163 6.40 10.06 -22.26
N PRO A 164 7.53 10.01 -21.57
CA PRO A 164 7.71 9.20 -20.34
C PRO A 164 6.81 9.64 -19.18
N TRP A 165 5.90 10.56 -19.38
CA TRP A 165 4.92 11.11 -18.45
C TRP A 165 3.48 10.97 -18.94
N SER A 166 3.20 9.96 -19.73
CA SER A 166 1.84 9.66 -20.20
C SER A 166 0.95 9.06 -19.10
N ILE A 167 1.52 8.64 -17.96
CA ILE A 167 0.84 8.10 -16.79
C ILE A 167 1.24 8.93 -15.57
N ASP A 168 0.32 9.13 -14.62
CA ASP A 168 0.59 9.94 -13.42
C ASP A 168 1.46 9.23 -12.36
N PHE A 169 2.20 8.21 -12.74
CA PHE A 169 3.20 7.56 -11.89
C PHE A 169 4.24 6.84 -12.75
N TYR A 170 5.47 6.77 -12.26
CA TYR A 170 6.53 6.03 -12.94
C TYR A 170 6.44 4.53 -12.67
N GLN A 171 6.89 3.72 -13.62
CA GLN A 171 6.93 2.26 -13.54
C GLN A 171 8.35 1.72 -13.81
N PRO A 172 9.33 1.97 -12.92
CA PRO A 172 10.65 1.35 -13.06
C PRO A 172 10.49 -0.18 -13.05
N GLY A 173 11.07 -0.83 -14.05
CA GLY A 173 10.91 -2.27 -14.28
C GLY A 173 11.73 -3.15 -13.36
N GLY A 174 11.49 -4.45 -13.44
CA GLY A 174 12.22 -5.48 -12.71
C GLY A 174 11.35 -6.64 -12.24
N LEU A 175 11.96 -7.56 -11.52
CA LEU A 175 11.28 -8.57 -10.70
C LEU A 175 10.87 -7.90 -9.39
N VAL A 176 9.78 -7.12 -9.44
CA VAL A 176 9.44 -6.16 -8.38
C VAL A 176 8.67 -6.78 -7.22
N ARG A 177 8.26 -8.03 -7.34
CA ARG A 177 7.63 -8.83 -6.28
C ARG A 177 8.32 -10.18 -6.18
N GLY A 178 7.82 -11.06 -5.31
CA GLY A 178 8.37 -12.38 -5.08
C GLY A 178 8.49 -13.24 -6.35
N VAL A 179 9.52 -14.09 -6.38
CA VAL A 179 9.69 -15.15 -7.36
C VAL A 179 10.00 -16.43 -6.62
N GLU A 180 9.25 -17.48 -6.89
CA GLU A 180 9.36 -18.74 -6.17
C GLU A 180 9.33 -19.94 -7.13
N PHE A 181 10.24 -20.91 -6.92
CA PHE A 181 10.19 -22.20 -7.58
C PHE A 181 9.37 -23.18 -6.71
N ARG A 182 8.19 -23.57 -7.18
CA ARG A 182 7.25 -24.42 -6.45
C ARG A 182 7.22 -25.84 -7.01
N ARG A 183 7.54 -26.82 -6.18
CA ARG A 183 7.27 -28.20 -6.50
C ARG A 183 5.80 -28.50 -6.26
N LEU A 184 5.11 -28.89 -7.33
CA LEU A 184 3.68 -29.16 -7.26
C LEU A 184 3.45 -30.64 -6.91
N PRO A 185 2.54 -30.94 -5.98
CA PRO A 185 2.02 -32.29 -5.81
C PRO A 185 1.33 -32.78 -7.10
N GLN A 186 1.17 -34.09 -7.25
CA GLN A 186 0.44 -34.62 -8.40
C GLN A 186 -1.04 -34.23 -8.41
N VAL A 187 -1.64 -34.10 -7.21
CA VAL A 187 -3.06 -33.76 -7.07
C VAL A 187 -3.18 -32.63 -6.02
N PHE A 188 -3.55 -31.43 -6.43
CA PHE A 188 -3.68 -30.29 -5.53
C PHE A 188 -4.83 -29.39 -5.96
N CYS A 189 -5.27 -28.45 -5.09
CA CYS A 189 -6.31 -27.49 -5.46
C CYS A 189 -5.72 -26.13 -5.86
N THR A 190 -6.39 -25.50 -6.81
CA THR A 190 -6.12 -24.13 -7.29
C THR A 190 -7.38 -23.28 -7.21
N GLU A 191 -7.25 -21.98 -7.40
CA GLU A 191 -8.34 -20.98 -7.43
C GLU A 191 -9.29 -21.10 -6.21
N LEU A 192 -8.71 -21.40 -5.04
CA LEU A 192 -9.46 -21.62 -3.81
C LEU A 192 -10.21 -20.35 -3.37
N HIS A 193 -11.51 -20.47 -3.17
CA HIS A 193 -12.37 -19.42 -2.64
C HIS A 193 -13.22 -19.98 -1.49
N ALA A 194 -13.11 -19.36 -0.32
CA ALA A 194 -13.94 -19.68 0.83
C ALA A 194 -14.85 -18.48 1.15
N LYS A 195 -16.11 -18.58 0.74
CA LYS A 195 -17.09 -17.50 0.81
C LYS A 195 -18.01 -17.66 2.01
N PRO A 196 -17.94 -16.76 3.04
CA PRO A 196 -18.96 -16.67 4.07
C PRO A 196 -20.30 -16.25 3.48
N GLU A 197 -21.37 -16.93 3.85
CA GLU A 197 -22.75 -16.65 3.42
C GLU A 197 -23.68 -16.61 4.62
N ASN A 198 -24.82 -15.90 4.50
CA ASN A 198 -25.81 -15.67 5.56
C ASN A 198 -25.20 -15.11 6.86
N VAL A 199 -24.17 -14.27 6.72
CA VAL A 199 -23.50 -13.64 7.86
C VAL A 199 -24.51 -12.78 8.62
N GLY A 200 -24.63 -12.99 9.94
CA GLY A 200 -25.64 -12.33 10.78
C GLY A 200 -27.07 -12.89 10.63
N GLY A 201 -27.28 -13.89 9.76
CA GLY A 201 -28.53 -14.62 9.60
C GLY A 201 -28.62 -15.86 10.50
N PRO A 202 -29.75 -16.61 10.42
CA PRO A 202 -29.98 -17.77 11.28
C PRO A 202 -29.08 -18.98 10.98
N ASP A 203 -28.59 -19.09 9.76
CA ASP A 203 -27.80 -20.26 9.29
C ASP A 203 -26.53 -19.78 8.57
N PRO A 204 -25.52 -19.24 9.28
CA PRO A 204 -24.25 -18.86 8.67
C PRO A 204 -23.54 -20.11 8.14
N ARG A 205 -22.88 -19.99 6.99
CA ARG A 205 -22.12 -21.06 6.37
C ARG A 205 -20.94 -20.53 5.58
N VAL A 206 -20.01 -21.42 5.22
CA VAL A 206 -18.92 -21.11 4.29
C VAL A 206 -19.01 -22.04 3.08
N THR A 207 -19.18 -21.45 1.91
CA THR A 207 -19.10 -22.19 0.64
C THR A 207 -17.66 -22.14 0.13
N VAL A 208 -17.00 -23.30 0.12
CA VAL A 208 -15.63 -23.48 -0.36
C VAL A 208 -15.68 -24.01 -1.78
N THR A 209 -15.14 -23.23 -2.72
CA THR A 209 -15.00 -23.63 -4.13
C THR A 209 -13.54 -23.63 -4.54
N GLY A 210 -13.20 -24.43 -5.52
CA GLY A 210 -11.86 -24.50 -6.09
C GLY A 210 -11.84 -25.40 -7.30
N LYS A 211 -10.66 -25.57 -7.87
CA LYS A 211 -10.40 -26.51 -8.97
C LYS A 211 -9.31 -27.49 -8.54
N LEU A 212 -9.51 -28.77 -8.83
CA LEU A 212 -8.51 -29.81 -8.59
C LEU A 212 -7.65 -29.99 -9.83
N ASP A 213 -6.36 -29.73 -9.70
CA ASP A 213 -5.34 -30.13 -10.69
C ASP A 213 -4.87 -31.53 -10.34
N SER A 214 -5.01 -32.47 -11.24
CA SER A 214 -4.54 -33.85 -11.07
C SER A 214 -3.35 -34.18 -12.00
N GLY A 215 -2.73 -33.17 -12.60
CA GLY A 215 -1.78 -33.38 -13.68
C GLY A 215 -2.45 -34.15 -14.83
N HIS A 216 -1.97 -35.34 -15.13
CA HIS A 216 -2.58 -36.22 -16.16
C HIS A 216 -3.31 -37.40 -15.54
N LEU A 217 -3.55 -37.40 -14.22
CA LEU A 217 -4.20 -38.52 -13.54
C LEU A 217 -5.72 -38.51 -13.77
N VAL A 218 -6.23 -39.59 -14.30
CA VAL A 218 -7.68 -39.87 -14.40
C VAL A 218 -8.11 -40.63 -13.16
N GLY A 219 -9.11 -40.14 -12.43
CA GLY A 219 -9.57 -40.83 -11.22
C GLY A 219 -10.66 -40.07 -10.47
N THR A 220 -10.94 -40.56 -9.28
CA THR A 220 -11.81 -39.88 -8.31
C THR A 220 -11.02 -39.67 -7.04
N PHE A 221 -10.97 -38.44 -6.59
CA PHE A 221 -10.16 -38.02 -5.46
C PHE A 221 -11.03 -37.44 -4.35
N ASP A 222 -10.72 -37.78 -3.12
CA ASP A 222 -11.37 -37.18 -1.96
C ASP A 222 -10.79 -35.80 -1.69
N VAL A 223 -11.66 -34.80 -1.49
CA VAL A 223 -11.32 -33.42 -1.11
C VAL A 223 -12.12 -33.07 0.14
N SER A 224 -11.48 -32.61 1.19
CA SER A 224 -12.15 -32.14 2.41
C SER A 224 -11.76 -30.71 2.76
N ALA A 225 -12.65 -30.03 3.45
CA ALA A 225 -12.42 -28.67 3.93
C ALA A 225 -12.77 -28.58 5.42
N GLN A 226 -12.03 -27.75 6.16
CA GLN A 226 -12.27 -27.45 7.58
C GLN A 226 -12.19 -25.93 7.79
N LEU A 227 -13.17 -25.37 8.50
CA LEU A 227 -13.08 -24.03 9.06
C LEU A 227 -12.47 -24.14 10.45
N VAL A 228 -11.40 -23.38 10.71
CA VAL A 228 -10.68 -23.42 12.00
C VAL A 228 -10.49 -22.03 12.60
N ASP A 229 -10.48 -21.99 13.94
CA ASP A 229 -10.03 -20.87 14.75
C ASP A 229 -8.83 -21.33 15.59
N GLY A 230 -7.63 -21.01 15.13
CA GLY A 230 -6.41 -21.57 15.67
C GLY A 230 -6.40 -23.09 15.57
N ALA A 231 -6.38 -23.78 16.71
CA ALA A 231 -6.41 -25.25 16.76
C ALA A 231 -7.84 -25.85 16.79
N GLN A 232 -8.86 -25.03 16.90
CA GLN A 232 -10.25 -25.50 17.01
C GLN A 232 -10.89 -25.64 15.62
N VAL A 233 -11.38 -26.83 15.29
CA VAL A 233 -12.23 -27.06 14.12
C VAL A 233 -13.66 -26.63 14.45
N LEU A 234 -14.19 -25.69 13.68
CA LEU A 234 -15.55 -25.16 13.84
C LEU A 234 -16.58 -25.89 12.97
N ALA A 235 -16.19 -26.28 11.77
CA ALA A 235 -17.00 -27.06 10.86
C ALA A 235 -16.10 -27.81 9.86
N GLU A 236 -16.64 -28.92 9.30
CA GLU A 236 -15.93 -29.70 8.28
C GLU A 236 -16.90 -30.25 7.22
N GLY A 237 -16.36 -30.53 6.05
CA GLY A 237 -17.10 -31.09 4.93
C GLY A 237 -16.18 -31.78 3.94
N ALA A 238 -16.74 -32.61 3.08
CA ALA A 238 -15.96 -33.32 2.08
C ALA A 238 -16.79 -33.59 0.80
N THR A 239 -16.06 -33.77 -0.29
CA THR A 239 -16.65 -34.16 -1.59
C THR A 239 -15.71 -35.10 -2.35
N ARG A 240 -16.22 -35.74 -3.39
CA ARG A 240 -15.42 -36.53 -4.33
C ARG A 240 -15.37 -35.85 -5.68
N VAL A 241 -14.16 -35.61 -6.19
CA VAL A 241 -13.92 -34.91 -7.44
C VAL A 241 -13.40 -35.89 -8.48
N ARG A 242 -14.09 -36.01 -9.60
CA ARG A 242 -13.65 -36.85 -10.74
C ARG A 242 -12.87 -35.99 -11.71
N THR A 243 -11.65 -36.42 -12.05
CA THR A 243 -10.79 -35.79 -13.04
C THR A 243 -10.73 -36.62 -14.32
N ALA A 244 -10.62 -35.91 -15.45
CA ALA A 244 -10.46 -36.51 -16.78
C ALA A 244 -9.01 -36.50 -17.28
N GLY A 245 -8.06 -35.96 -16.49
CA GLY A 245 -6.65 -35.86 -16.80
C GLY A 245 -6.22 -34.39 -17.04
N ASP A 246 -6.42 -33.85 -18.23
CA ASP A 246 -5.82 -32.59 -18.63
C ASP A 246 -6.62 -31.32 -18.22
N GLU A 247 -7.80 -31.49 -17.62
CA GLU A 247 -8.67 -30.38 -17.24
C GLU A 247 -8.71 -30.20 -15.72
N LEU A 248 -8.73 -28.93 -15.28
CA LEU A 248 -8.96 -28.58 -13.89
C LEU A 248 -10.42 -28.92 -13.51
N ALA A 249 -10.62 -29.81 -12.54
CA ALA A 249 -11.93 -30.29 -12.14
C ALA A 249 -12.52 -29.42 -11.00
N PRO A 250 -13.65 -28.72 -11.22
CA PRO A 250 -14.24 -27.89 -10.19
C PRO A 250 -14.83 -28.72 -9.04
N PHE A 251 -14.77 -28.15 -7.83
CA PHE A 251 -15.43 -28.70 -6.65
C PHE A 251 -16.10 -27.63 -5.81
N THR A 252 -17.10 -28.08 -5.03
CA THR A 252 -17.77 -27.25 -4.03
C THR A 252 -17.97 -28.07 -2.76
N ILE A 253 -17.66 -27.47 -1.61
CA ILE A 253 -17.90 -28.01 -0.27
C ILE A 253 -18.61 -26.92 0.53
N THR A 254 -19.71 -27.27 1.22
CA THR A 254 -20.40 -26.34 2.11
C THR A 254 -20.11 -26.73 3.56
N LEU A 255 -19.57 -25.80 4.34
CA LEU A 255 -19.38 -25.92 5.77
C LEU A 255 -20.58 -25.31 6.46
N GLN A 256 -21.36 -26.11 7.17
CA GLN A 256 -22.64 -25.76 7.81
C GLN A 256 -22.56 -25.95 9.32
N ASP A 257 -23.67 -25.65 10.01
CA ASP A 257 -23.79 -25.83 11.46
C ASP A 257 -22.67 -25.12 12.23
N LEU A 258 -22.32 -23.89 11.78
CA LEU A 258 -21.26 -23.11 12.41
C LEU A 258 -21.70 -22.71 13.83
N PRO A 259 -20.81 -22.75 14.83
CA PRO A 259 -21.04 -22.11 16.11
C PRO A 259 -21.17 -20.59 15.92
N GLU A 260 -21.47 -19.86 16.99
CA GLU A 260 -21.41 -18.42 16.95
C GLU A 260 -20.00 -17.93 16.52
N VAL A 261 -19.94 -17.20 15.41
CA VAL A 261 -18.70 -16.66 14.85
C VAL A 261 -18.58 -15.16 15.16
N GLN A 262 -17.39 -14.71 15.51
CA GLN A 262 -17.10 -13.30 15.67
C GLN A 262 -16.94 -12.67 14.27
N LEU A 263 -17.62 -11.52 14.08
CA LEU A 263 -17.53 -10.80 12.81
C LEU A 263 -16.19 -10.05 12.69
N TRP A 264 -15.69 -9.94 11.47
CA TRP A 264 -14.59 -9.06 11.12
C TRP A 264 -15.07 -7.61 11.08
N ASP A 265 -14.42 -6.70 11.81
CA ASP A 265 -14.77 -5.28 11.89
C ASP A 265 -13.48 -4.45 11.97
N LEU A 266 -13.62 -3.13 11.81
CA LEU A 266 -12.53 -2.15 11.86
C LEU A 266 -11.72 -2.18 13.18
N ASP A 267 -12.40 -2.41 14.29
CA ASP A 267 -11.80 -2.38 15.64
C ASP A 267 -11.55 -3.79 16.19
N SER A 268 -12.09 -4.82 15.56
CA SER A 268 -11.91 -6.24 15.93
C SER A 268 -11.85 -7.11 14.66
N PRO A 269 -10.74 -7.08 13.92
CA PRO A 269 -10.58 -7.75 12.64
C PRO A 269 -10.35 -9.25 12.81
N LYS A 270 -11.39 -9.98 13.20
CA LYS A 270 -11.30 -11.43 13.44
C LYS A 270 -11.15 -12.19 12.13
N LEU A 271 -10.09 -12.97 12.05
CA LEU A 271 -9.79 -13.86 10.93
C LEU A 271 -9.93 -15.31 11.36
N TYR A 272 -10.38 -16.13 10.43
CA TYR A 272 -10.46 -17.59 10.47
C TYR A 272 -9.68 -18.19 9.31
N GLU A 273 -9.34 -19.47 9.40
CA GLU A 273 -8.70 -20.18 8.30
C GLU A 273 -9.60 -21.27 7.76
N VAL A 274 -9.58 -21.44 6.44
CA VAL A 274 -10.16 -22.62 5.78
C VAL A 274 -9.02 -23.48 5.25
N LEU A 275 -8.94 -24.69 5.74
CA LEU A 275 -7.96 -25.70 5.36
C LEU A 275 -8.62 -26.65 4.37
N VAL A 276 -8.05 -26.81 3.17
CA VAL A 276 -8.52 -27.74 2.15
C VAL A 276 -7.51 -28.85 1.94
N ASN A 277 -7.90 -30.09 2.22
CA ASN A 277 -7.03 -31.24 2.08
C ASN A 277 -7.33 -31.95 0.77
N THR A 278 -6.29 -32.33 0.06
CA THR A 278 -6.27 -33.15 -1.15
C THR A 278 -5.26 -34.27 -0.98
N PRO A 279 -5.21 -35.26 -1.86
CA PRO A 279 -4.19 -36.33 -1.80
C PRO A 279 -2.75 -35.81 -1.86
N GLY A 280 -2.52 -34.63 -2.44
CA GLY A 280 -1.19 -34.03 -2.56
C GLY A 280 -0.80 -33.11 -1.42
N GLY A 281 -1.70 -32.82 -0.49
CA GLY A 281 -1.41 -31.96 0.65
C GLY A 281 -2.55 -31.04 1.04
N GLN A 282 -2.24 -30.05 1.88
CA GLN A 282 -3.18 -29.08 2.43
C GLN A 282 -2.93 -27.71 1.83
N SER A 283 -4.00 -27.07 1.37
CA SER A 283 -4.04 -25.63 1.02
C SER A 283 -4.79 -24.85 2.09
N ARG A 284 -4.47 -23.57 2.22
CA ARG A 284 -5.02 -22.71 3.27
C ARG A 284 -5.42 -21.36 2.70
N VAL A 285 -6.57 -20.83 3.14
CA VAL A 285 -6.96 -19.43 2.93
C VAL A 285 -7.50 -18.83 4.22
N ARG A 286 -7.27 -17.52 4.42
CA ARG A 286 -7.85 -16.76 5.53
C ARG A 286 -9.15 -16.10 5.07
N ILE A 287 -10.12 -16.02 5.96
CA ILE A 287 -11.40 -15.35 5.73
C ILE A 287 -11.84 -14.55 6.95
N GLY A 288 -12.75 -13.59 6.74
CA GLY A 288 -13.47 -12.89 7.82
C GLY A 288 -14.98 -12.89 7.55
N PHE A 289 -15.77 -13.13 8.58
CA PHE A 289 -17.23 -13.04 8.48
C PHE A 289 -17.66 -11.59 8.59
N ARG A 290 -18.31 -11.03 7.57
CA ARG A 290 -18.82 -9.67 7.54
C ARG A 290 -20.01 -9.51 6.61
N ASP A 291 -20.90 -8.55 6.94
CA ASP A 291 -21.97 -8.07 6.08
C ASP A 291 -21.64 -6.68 5.55
N LEU A 292 -21.74 -6.48 4.23
CA LEU A 292 -21.44 -5.22 3.54
C LEU A 292 -22.67 -4.73 2.78
N ARG A 293 -23.05 -3.45 2.97
CA ARG A 293 -24.09 -2.84 2.18
C ARG A 293 -23.72 -1.41 1.80
N PHE A 294 -23.86 -1.11 0.51
CA PHE A 294 -23.75 0.24 -0.05
C PHE A 294 -25.15 0.76 -0.36
N GLU A 295 -25.59 1.74 0.42
CA GLU A 295 -26.90 2.35 0.31
C GLU A 295 -26.77 3.84 -0.05
N VAL A 296 -27.84 4.46 -0.51
CA VAL A 296 -27.84 5.89 -0.87
C VAL A 296 -27.52 6.78 0.33
N ASP A 297 -27.86 6.34 1.53
CA ASP A 297 -27.64 7.06 2.78
C ASP A 297 -26.35 6.66 3.53
N GLY A 298 -25.51 5.80 2.93
CA GLY A 298 -24.23 5.45 3.50
C GLY A 298 -23.76 4.03 3.24
N PHE A 299 -22.56 3.74 3.72
CA PHE A 299 -21.99 2.40 3.76
C PHE A 299 -22.25 1.76 5.13
N TYR A 300 -22.62 0.49 5.13
CA TYR A 300 -22.89 -0.29 6.34
C TYR A 300 -21.97 -1.51 6.42
N LEU A 301 -21.29 -1.65 7.54
CA LEU A 301 -20.52 -2.83 7.93
C LEU A 301 -21.17 -3.48 9.13
N ASN A 302 -21.56 -4.74 9.02
CA ASN A 302 -22.21 -5.50 10.10
C ASN A 302 -23.46 -4.76 10.66
N GLY A 303 -24.26 -4.15 9.79
CA GLY A 303 -25.43 -3.38 10.15
C GLY A 303 -25.17 -2.00 10.76
N ARG A 304 -23.91 -1.63 11.00
CA ARG A 304 -23.51 -0.31 11.53
C ARG A 304 -23.04 0.59 10.38
N ARG A 305 -23.54 1.82 10.33
CA ARG A 305 -23.08 2.80 9.36
C ARG A 305 -21.63 3.23 9.64
N VAL A 306 -20.79 3.18 8.62
CA VAL A 306 -19.38 3.57 8.69
C VAL A 306 -19.11 4.66 7.65
N GLN A 307 -18.37 5.71 8.03
CA GLN A 307 -17.86 6.70 7.09
C GLN A 307 -16.51 6.23 6.52
N LEU A 308 -16.42 6.14 5.20
CA LEU A 308 -15.26 5.66 4.49
C LEU A 308 -14.22 6.78 4.29
N PHE A 309 -13.68 7.32 5.38
CA PHE A 309 -12.64 8.33 5.32
C PHE A 309 -11.26 7.71 5.30
N GLY A 310 -10.41 8.23 4.40
CA GLY A 310 -9.05 7.72 4.26
C GLY A 310 -8.25 8.42 3.17
N LEU A 311 -7.34 7.67 2.60
CA LEU A 311 -6.36 8.16 1.65
C LEU A 311 -6.16 7.19 0.48
N ASN A 312 -5.72 7.73 -0.65
CA ASN A 312 -5.21 6.96 -1.78
C ASN A 312 -3.75 6.56 -1.53
N ARG A 313 -3.31 5.39 -2.02
CA ARG A 313 -1.94 4.91 -1.88
C ARG A 313 -1.37 4.46 -3.22
N HIS A 314 -0.18 4.98 -3.58
CA HIS A 314 0.71 4.37 -4.56
C HIS A 314 1.71 3.43 -3.88
N GLU A 315 2.05 2.31 -4.54
CA GLU A 315 2.97 1.28 -4.07
C GLU A 315 4.42 1.58 -4.52
N TRP A 316 4.97 2.73 -4.07
CA TRP A 316 6.31 3.17 -4.46
C TRP A 316 7.11 3.62 -3.26
N TYR A 317 8.40 3.28 -3.25
CA TYR A 317 9.33 3.72 -2.23
C TYR A 317 10.63 4.24 -2.85
N PRO A 318 11.33 5.20 -2.19
CA PRO A 318 12.66 5.62 -2.59
C PRO A 318 13.60 4.44 -2.81
N TYR A 319 14.50 4.57 -3.78
CA TYR A 319 15.58 3.62 -4.10
C TYR A 319 15.15 2.33 -4.81
N VAL A 320 13.97 1.83 -4.58
CA VAL A 320 13.55 0.49 -5.04
C VAL A 320 12.28 0.48 -5.87
N GLY A 321 11.64 1.62 -6.10
CA GLY A 321 10.38 1.65 -6.85
C GLY A 321 9.30 0.79 -6.20
N ALA A 322 8.73 -0.14 -6.97
CA ALA A 322 7.75 -1.11 -6.49
C ALA A 322 8.38 -2.34 -5.82
N ALA A 323 9.72 -2.53 -5.90
CA ALA A 323 10.40 -3.67 -5.28
C ALA A 323 10.54 -3.50 -3.75
N MET A 324 9.42 -3.24 -3.10
CA MET A 324 9.31 -3.05 -1.66
C MET A 324 9.28 -4.42 -0.96
N PRO A 325 10.03 -4.59 0.15
CA PRO A 325 9.89 -5.77 0.99
C PRO A 325 8.51 -5.85 1.64
N ASP A 326 8.01 -7.06 1.92
CA ASP A 326 6.69 -7.30 2.52
C ASP A 326 6.50 -6.54 3.84
N ARG A 327 7.52 -6.47 4.68
CA ARG A 327 7.49 -5.71 5.94
C ARG A 327 7.18 -4.23 5.72
N VAL A 328 7.68 -3.63 4.64
CA VAL A 328 7.43 -2.21 4.32
C VAL A 328 6.01 -2.00 3.80
N HIS A 329 5.47 -2.95 3.04
CA HIS A 329 4.06 -2.95 2.66
C HIS A 329 3.14 -3.01 3.89
N ARG A 330 3.44 -3.90 4.84
CA ARG A 330 2.72 -4.01 6.13
C ARG A 330 2.83 -2.73 6.95
N ARG A 331 4.01 -2.09 6.95
CA ARG A 331 4.22 -0.81 7.63
C ARG A 331 3.37 0.33 7.04
N ASP A 332 3.18 0.37 5.73
CA ASP A 332 2.29 1.34 5.08
C ASP A 332 0.83 1.20 5.58
N ALA A 333 0.33 -0.03 5.71
CA ALA A 333 -1.00 -0.30 6.27
C ALA A 333 -1.12 0.16 7.74
N GLN A 334 -0.09 -0.08 8.57
CA GLN A 334 -0.04 0.42 9.95
C GLN A 334 -0.07 1.95 10.01
N ILE A 335 0.72 2.64 9.17
CA ILE A 335 0.72 4.10 9.11
C ILE A 335 -0.67 4.63 8.78
N LEU A 336 -1.33 4.05 7.77
CA LEU A 336 -2.68 4.44 7.36
C LEU A 336 -3.68 4.24 8.49
N LYS A 337 -3.71 3.05 9.11
CA LYS A 337 -4.68 2.69 10.13
C LYS A 337 -4.40 3.37 11.46
N GLU A 338 -3.19 3.19 11.99
CA GLU A 338 -2.88 3.55 13.38
C GLU A 338 -2.41 4.98 13.54
N GLU A 339 -1.65 5.51 12.55
CA GLU A 339 -1.08 6.85 12.66
C GLU A 339 -1.96 7.93 12.01
N LEU A 340 -2.55 7.62 10.83
CA LEU A 340 -3.40 8.55 10.06
C LEU A 340 -4.90 8.34 10.28
N ASN A 341 -5.29 7.37 11.13
CA ASN A 341 -6.68 7.11 11.48
C ASN A 341 -7.61 6.88 10.26
N CYS A 342 -7.10 6.23 9.22
CA CYS A 342 -7.88 5.87 8.05
C CYS A 342 -8.81 4.69 8.36
N ALA A 343 -10.09 4.81 7.97
CA ALA A 343 -11.01 3.69 7.93
C ALA A 343 -10.86 2.89 6.62
N MET A 344 -10.43 3.56 5.55
CA MET A 344 -10.31 2.98 4.21
C MET A 344 -9.07 3.49 3.47
N VAL A 345 -8.56 2.66 2.57
CA VAL A 345 -7.53 3.01 1.58
C VAL A 345 -8.00 2.62 0.18
N ARG A 346 -7.67 3.43 -0.83
CA ARG A 346 -7.80 3.05 -2.24
C ARG A 346 -6.42 2.72 -2.79
N CYS A 347 -6.31 1.54 -3.38
CA CYS A 347 -5.13 1.02 -4.06
C CYS A 347 -5.01 1.64 -5.46
N SER A 348 -4.59 2.89 -5.54
CA SER A 348 -4.52 3.65 -6.80
C SER A 348 -3.23 3.33 -7.56
N HIS A 349 -3.19 3.03 -8.85
CA HIS A 349 -4.29 2.67 -9.75
C HIS A 349 -3.97 1.30 -10.35
N TYR A 350 -3.75 0.29 -9.51
CA TYR A 350 -3.34 -1.09 -9.83
C TYR A 350 -3.43 -2.01 -8.62
N PRO A 351 -3.54 -3.33 -8.81
CA PRO A 351 -3.52 -4.30 -7.72
C PRO A 351 -2.22 -4.25 -6.94
N GLN A 352 -2.33 -4.11 -5.62
CA GLN A 352 -1.16 -3.97 -4.75
C GLN A 352 -0.66 -5.31 -4.21
N SER A 353 0.46 -5.30 -3.47
CA SER A 353 1.07 -6.49 -2.87
C SER A 353 0.10 -7.19 -1.93
N GLU A 354 0.08 -8.53 -1.96
CA GLU A 354 -0.70 -9.34 -1.03
C GLU A 354 -0.28 -9.08 0.44
N ALA A 355 1.00 -8.80 0.71
CA ALA A 355 1.46 -8.44 2.05
C ALA A 355 0.81 -7.15 2.59
N PHE A 356 0.45 -6.20 1.71
CA PHE A 356 -0.33 -5.03 2.09
C PHE A 356 -1.77 -5.38 2.41
N LEU A 357 -2.41 -6.21 1.58
CA LEU A 357 -3.80 -6.65 1.77
C LEU A 357 -3.94 -7.52 3.03
N ASP A 358 -2.99 -8.42 3.27
CA ASP A 358 -2.90 -9.21 4.50
C ASP A 358 -2.84 -8.33 5.75
N ALA A 359 -2.03 -7.28 5.71
CA ALA A 359 -1.95 -6.31 6.81
C ALA A 359 -3.26 -5.53 6.98
N CYS A 360 -3.96 -5.18 5.89
CA CYS A 360 -5.27 -4.55 5.95
C CYS A 360 -6.31 -5.47 6.60
N ASP A 361 -6.28 -6.77 6.28
CA ASP A 361 -7.14 -7.78 6.93
C ASP A 361 -6.92 -7.86 8.44
N GLU A 362 -5.65 -7.86 8.86
CA GLU A 362 -5.24 -8.00 10.26
C GLU A 362 -5.47 -6.72 11.08
N LEU A 363 -5.40 -5.55 10.46
CA LEU A 363 -5.55 -4.26 11.11
C LEU A 363 -6.99 -3.71 11.07
N GLY A 364 -7.87 -4.31 10.29
CA GLY A 364 -9.22 -3.77 10.08
C GLY A 364 -9.20 -2.49 9.24
N LEU A 365 -8.41 -2.43 8.18
CA LEU A 365 -8.37 -1.32 7.23
C LEU A 365 -9.14 -1.71 5.96
N LEU A 366 -10.23 -1.03 5.66
CA LEU A 366 -11.03 -1.29 4.46
C LEU A 366 -10.26 -0.93 3.19
N VAL A 367 -10.45 -1.70 2.13
CA VAL A 367 -9.72 -1.56 0.86
C VAL A 367 -10.69 -1.42 -0.31
N TRP A 368 -10.40 -0.48 -1.18
CA TRP A 368 -10.84 -0.47 -2.57
C TRP A 368 -9.66 -0.92 -3.45
N GLU A 369 -9.71 -2.15 -3.94
CA GLU A 369 -8.72 -2.70 -4.88
C GLU A 369 -9.09 -2.33 -6.30
N GLU A 370 -8.11 -1.96 -7.15
CA GLU A 370 -8.37 -1.35 -8.46
C GLU A 370 -7.58 -2.03 -9.59
N ALA A 371 -8.24 -2.26 -10.72
CA ALA A 371 -7.59 -2.80 -11.93
C ALA A 371 -6.60 -1.78 -12.52
N PRO A 372 -5.49 -2.22 -13.16
CA PRO A 372 -4.49 -1.31 -13.72
C PRO A 372 -5.09 -0.42 -14.81
N GLY A 373 -5.06 0.91 -14.63
CA GLY A 373 -5.58 1.83 -15.64
C GLY A 373 -5.60 3.30 -15.20
N TRP A 374 -5.28 4.21 -16.14
CA TRP A 374 -5.30 5.64 -15.93
C TRP A 374 -5.50 6.38 -17.26
N ASP A 375 -6.55 7.22 -17.35
CA ASP A 375 -6.84 8.21 -18.42
C ASP A 375 -6.73 7.68 -19.88
N TYR A 376 -6.81 6.36 -20.11
CA TYR A 376 -6.68 5.79 -21.44
C TYR A 376 -7.44 4.46 -21.58
N ILE A 377 -8.03 4.26 -22.77
CA ILE A 377 -8.61 2.99 -23.21
C ILE A 377 -8.07 2.70 -24.61
N GLY A 378 -7.38 1.58 -24.75
CA GLY A 378 -6.74 1.15 -25.99
C GLY A 378 -7.66 0.38 -26.95
N ASP A 379 -7.02 -0.28 -27.89
CA ASP A 379 -7.68 -1.14 -28.89
C ASP A 379 -8.25 -2.43 -28.26
N GLN A 380 -8.73 -3.37 -29.10
CA GLN A 380 -9.32 -4.61 -28.58
C GLN A 380 -8.33 -5.47 -27.81
N THR A 381 -7.06 -5.55 -28.24
CA THR A 381 -6.02 -6.31 -27.54
C THR A 381 -5.76 -5.74 -26.15
N TRP A 382 -5.69 -4.42 -26.05
CA TRP A 382 -5.52 -3.72 -24.78
C TRP A 382 -6.74 -3.94 -23.85
N ARG A 383 -7.97 -3.88 -24.41
CA ARG A 383 -9.22 -4.16 -23.66
C ARG A 383 -9.28 -5.60 -23.16
N ASP A 384 -8.85 -6.57 -23.95
CA ASP A 384 -8.79 -7.99 -23.54
C ASP A 384 -7.81 -8.18 -22.38
N ARG A 385 -6.71 -7.41 -22.33
CA ARG A 385 -5.79 -7.38 -21.19
C ARG A 385 -6.46 -6.81 -19.95
N VAL A 386 -7.26 -5.75 -20.08
CA VAL A 386 -8.07 -5.22 -18.95
C VAL A 386 -9.01 -6.28 -18.39
N LEU A 387 -9.75 -6.99 -19.25
CA LEU A 387 -10.68 -8.05 -18.82
C LEU A 387 -9.94 -9.16 -18.08
N ARG A 388 -8.78 -9.59 -18.59
CA ARG A 388 -7.91 -10.57 -17.96
C ARG A 388 -7.39 -10.06 -16.60
N ASP A 389 -6.99 -8.79 -16.51
CA ASP A 389 -6.42 -8.23 -15.29
C ASP A 389 -7.49 -8.02 -14.21
N VAL A 390 -8.73 -7.65 -14.57
CA VAL A 390 -9.87 -7.65 -13.64
C VAL A 390 -10.15 -9.08 -13.12
N SER A 391 -10.16 -10.07 -14.02
CA SER A 391 -10.35 -11.47 -13.61
C SER A 391 -9.24 -11.93 -12.66
N GLY A 392 -7.98 -11.64 -13.00
CA GLY A 392 -6.82 -12.03 -12.18
C GLY A 392 -6.83 -11.36 -10.80
N MET A 393 -7.17 -10.07 -10.72
CA MET A 393 -7.31 -9.33 -9.47
C MET A 393 -8.35 -9.97 -8.55
N VAL A 394 -9.56 -10.20 -9.07
CA VAL A 394 -10.62 -10.81 -8.25
C VAL A 394 -10.28 -12.23 -7.82
N LEU A 395 -9.75 -13.07 -8.71
CA LEU A 395 -9.35 -14.44 -8.38
C LEU A 395 -8.28 -14.50 -7.29
N ARG A 396 -7.29 -13.61 -7.35
CA ARG A 396 -6.21 -13.52 -6.35
C ARG A 396 -6.76 -13.08 -4.99
N ASP A 397 -7.57 -12.00 -4.97
CA ASP A 397 -7.81 -11.22 -3.75
C ASP A 397 -9.20 -11.44 -3.11
N ARG A 398 -10.09 -12.25 -3.70
CA ARG A 398 -11.47 -12.43 -3.23
C ARG A 398 -11.62 -13.04 -1.83
N ASN A 399 -10.54 -13.60 -1.26
CA ASN A 399 -10.56 -14.12 0.12
C ASN A 399 -10.27 -13.04 1.19
N HIS A 400 -9.75 -11.85 0.81
CA HIS A 400 -9.44 -10.78 1.74
C HIS A 400 -10.70 -10.09 2.28
N PRO A 401 -11.01 -10.19 3.58
CA PRO A 401 -12.19 -9.52 4.14
C PRO A 401 -12.09 -7.99 4.15
N SER A 402 -10.90 -7.41 4.12
CA SER A 402 -10.69 -5.96 4.08
C SER A 402 -11.18 -5.34 2.78
N ILE A 403 -11.13 -6.05 1.64
CA ILE A 403 -11.60 -5.52 0.35
C ILE A 403 -13.13 -5.43 0.36
N ILE A 404 -13.66 -4.23 0.16
CA ILE A 404 -15.10 -3.95 0.12
C ILE A 404 -15.61 -3.56 -1.25
N ALA A 405 -14.73 -3.11 -2.14
CA ALA A 405 -15.10 -2.69 -3.49
C ALA A 405 -14.03 -3.08 -4.51
N TRP A 406 -14.49 -3.55 -5.67
CA TRP A 406 -13.67 -3.81 -6.86
C TRP A 406 -13.67 -2.60 -7.78
N GLY A 407 -12.52 -2.00 -8.03
CA GLY A 407 -12.32 -0.97 -9.04
C GLY A 407 -12.28 -1.58 -10.44
N THR A 408 -13.44 -1.79 -11.02
CA THR A 408 -13.62 -2.42 -12.35
C THR A 408 -13.72 -1.40 -13.48
N ARG A 409 -13.92 -0.13 -13.16
CA ARG A 409 -13.75 0.99 -14.06
C ARG A 409 -12.37 1.61 -13.81
N LEU A 410 -11.61 1.79 -14.88
CA LEU A 410 -10.27 2.37 -14.84
C LEU A 410 -10.32 3.85 -14.47
N ASN A 411 -9.31 4.31 -13.71
CA ASN A 411 -9.26 5.69 -13.20
C ASN A 411 -9.31 6.72 -14.33
N GLU A 412 -10.19 7.72 -14.21
CA GLU A 412 -10.28 8.92 -15.05
C GLU A 412 -10.46 8.66 -16.55
N THR A 413 -10.85 7.47 -16.94
CA THR A 413 -11.06 7.11 -18.35
C THR A 413 -12.39 7.60 -18.89
N GLU A 414 -12.52 7.64 -20.22
CA GLU A 414 -13.79 7.88 -20.90
C GLU A 414 -14.85 6.84 -20.53
N ASP A 415 -16.13 7.19 -20.75
CA ASP A 415 -17.23 6.26 -20.55
C ASP A 415 -17.25 5.21 -21.67
N ASP A 416 -16.96 3.97 -21.32
CA ASP A 416 -17.08 2.82 -22.19
C ASP A 416 -18.03 1.78 -21.59
N VAL A 417 -19.33 1.95 -21.87
CA VAL A 417 -20.37 1.08 -21.34
C VAL A 417 -20.14 -0.38 -21.71
N ALA A 418 -19.62 -0.66 -22.91
CA ALA A 418 -19.40 -2.02 -23.37
C ALA A 418 -18.26 -2.72 -22.60
N LEU A 419 -17.14 -2.01 -22.39
CA LEU A 419 -16.01 -2.52 -21.61
C LEU A 419 -16.41 -2.70 -20.14
N TYR A 420 -16.99 -1.66 -19.54
CA TYR A 420 -17.27 -1.66 -18.10
C TYR A 420 -18.42 -2.56 -17.70
N SER A 421 -19.37 -2.85 -18.60
CA SER A 421 -20.36 -3.90 -18.37
C SER A 421 -19.72 -5.30 -18.31
N LYS A 422 -18.69 -5.55 -19.12
CA LYS A 422 -17.95 -6.83 -19.10
C LYS A 422 -17.09 -6.95 -17.84
N THR A 423 -16.34 -5.90 -17.46
CA THR A 423 -15.49 -5.93 -16.24
C THR A 423 -16.34 -6.12 -14.99
N ARG A 424 -17.52 -5.44 -14.90
CA ARG A 424 -18.48 -5.64 -13.81
C ARG A 424 -19.02 -7.07 -13.80
N ALA A 425 -19.41 -7.62 -14.97
CA ALA A 425 -19.92 -8.98 -15.06
C ALA A 425 -18.88 -10.01 -14.58
N ILE A 426 -17.61 -9.87 -14.97
CA ILE A 426 -16.50 -10.72 -14.52
C ILE A 426 -16.35 -10.66 -13.00
N ALA A 427 -16.32 -9.47 -12.43
CA ALA A 427 -16.17 -9.31 -10.99
C ALA A 427 -17.33 -9.95 -10.22
N ASN A 428 -18.57 -9.75 -10.67
CA ASN A 428 -19.76 -10.31 -10.03
C ASN A 428 -19.85 -11.85 -10.18
N GLU A 429 -19.38 -12.40 -11.30
CA GLU A 429 -19.33 -13.86 -11.51
C GLU A 429 -18.30 -14.53 -10.57
N LEU A 430 -17.12 -13.93 -10.44
CA LEU A 430 -16.02 -14.46 -9.64
C LEU A 430 -16.19 -14.20 -8.13
N ASP A 431 -16.84 -13.08 -7.78
CA ASP A 431 -17.13 -12.69 -6.41
C ASP A 431 -18.34 -11.72 -6.35
N GLY A 432 -19.51 -12.24 -6.11
CA GLY A 432 -20.75 -11.47 -5.97
C GLY A 432 -20.96 -10.87 -4.57
N THR A 433 -19.93 -10.79 -3.71
CA THR A 433 -20.07 -10.29 -2.33
C THR A 433 -19.66 -8.83 -2.15
N ARG A 434 -19.01 -8.25 -3.15
CA ARG A 434 -18.49 -6.88 -3.12
C ARG A 434 -19.10 -6.01 -4.21
N ALA A 435 -19.23 -4.73 -3.91
CA ALA A 435 -19.68 -3.76 -4.92
C ALA A 435 -18.58 -3.49 -5.95
N THR A 436 -18.99 -3.09 -7.16
CA THR A 436 -18.09 -2.58 -8.18
C THR A 436 -18.10 -1.06 -8.20
N THR A 437 -16.95 -0.43 -8.49
CA THR A 437 -16.79 1.01 -8.57
C THR A 437 -15.69 1.41 -9.56
N GLY A 438 -15.38 2.69 -9.63
CA GLY A 438 -14.28 3.26 -10.39
C GLY A 438 -14.38 4.78 -10.48
N ALA A 439 -13.25 5.46 -10.41
CA ALA A 439 -13.21 6.91 -10.31
C ALA A 439 -13.49 7.61 -11.65
N VAL A 440 -14.49 8.48 -11.64
CA VAL A 440 -14.85 9.38 -12.74
C VAL A 440 -14.23 10.75 -12.49
N ASN A 441 -13.79 11.45 -13.55
CA ASN A 441 -13.26 12.81 -13.47
C ASN A 441 -14.00 13.74 -14.44
N SER A 442 -14.08 15.02 -14.11
CA SER A 442 -14.63 16.05 -14.99
C SER A 442 -13.71 16.43 -16.15
N SER A 443 -12.41 16.12 -16.09
CA SER A 443 -11.43 16.46 -17.14
C SER A 443 -11.41 15.49 -18.32
N VAL A 444 -12.10 14.36 -18.25
CA VAL A 444 -12.23 13.37 -19.35
C VAL A 444 -12.85 13.95 -20.64
N VAL A 445 -13.30 15.20 -20.59
CA VAL A 445 -13.97 15.90 -21.73
C VAL A 445 -12.98 16.69 -22.61
N ALA A 446 -11.69 16.75 -22.31
CA ALA A 446 -10.77 17.71 -22.93
C ALA A 446 -9.50 17.11 -23.54
N GLN A 447 -9.59 16.02 -24.31
CA GLN A 447 -8.54 15.62 -25.24
C GLN A 447 -8.90 16.04 -26.69
N GLY A 448 -9.13 17.32 -26.87
CA GLY A 448 -9.24 17.99 -28.16
C GLY A 448 -8.68 19.41 -28.06
N PRO A 449 -8.44 20.13 -29.15
CA PRO A 449 -8.07 21.55 -29.08
C PRO A 449 -9.14 22.25 -28.25
N VAL A 450 -8.69 23.04 -27.25
CA VAL A 450 -9.54 23.74 -26.28
C VAL A 450 -10.59 24.57 -27.01
N VAL A 451 -11.72 23.93 -27.31
CA VAL A 451 -12.95 24.62 -27.64
C VAL A 451 -13.74 24.65 -26.33
N PRO A 452 -14.25 25.78 -25.88
CA PRO A 452 -15.14 25.83 -24.73
C PRO A 452 -16.43 25.09 -25.08
N THR A 453 -16.45 23.77 -24.90
CA THR A 453 -17.69 23.02 -24.89
C THR A 453 -18.38 23.29 -23.56
N PRO A 454 -19.71 23.49 -23.52
CA PRO A 454 -20.43 23.60 -22.28
C PRO A 454 -20.10 22.36 -21.44
N PHE A 455 -19.62 22.57 -20.19
CA PHE A 455 -19.31 21.54 -19.23
C PHE A 455 -20.41 20.46 -19.30
N ARG A 456 -20.07 19.26 -19.76
CA ARG A 456 -20.92 18.11 -19.49
C ARG A 456 -20.87 17.94 -17.99
N ASP A 457 -22.00 18.08 -17.35
CA ASP A 457 -22.13 17.72 -15.97
C ASP A 457 -21.91 16.20 -15.85
N PRO A 458 -20.77 15.73 -15.32
CA PRO A 458 -20.51 14.29 -15.25
C PRO A 458 -21.56 13.58 -14.38
N PHE A 459 -22.24 14.30 -13.48
CA PHE A 459 -23.36 13.77 -12.71
C PHE A 459 -24.61 13.48 -13.57
N ALA A 460 -24.82 14.23 -14.64
CA ALA A 460 -26.02 14.11 -15.47
C ALA A 460 -25.85 13.16 -16.66
N THR A 461 -24.64 12.84 -17.07
CA THR A 461 -24.38 12.19 -18.38
C THR A 461 -23.59 10.89 -18.32
N THR A 462 -22.90 10.57 -17.23
CA THR A 462 -22.17 9.31 -17.10
C THR A 462 -23.13 8.16 -16.86
N PRO A 463 -23.25 7.18 -17.78
CA PRO A 463 -24.03 5.98 -17.53
C PRO A 463 -23.40 5.21 -16.37
N LEU A 464 -24.14 5.02 -15.30
CA LEU A 464 -23.66 4.21 -14.20
C LEU A 464 -23.71 2.74 -14.57
N VAL A 465 -22.55 2.15 -14.76
CA VAL A 465 -22.41 0.71 -14.97
C VAL A 465 -22.06 0.01 -13.65
N GLN A 466 -21.30 0.68 -12.78
CA GLN A 466 -20.86 0.18 -11.47
C GLN A 466 -21.96 0.35 -10.40
N ASP A 467 -21.80 -0.36 -9.27
CA ASP A 467 -22.76 -0.32 -8.15
C ASP A 467 -22.62 0.97 -7.32
N VAL A 468 -21.39 1.52 -7.22
CA VAL A 468 -21.08 2.74 -6.47
C VAL A 468 -20.50 3.78 -7.41
N PHE A 469 -21.05 4.99 -7.38
CA PHE A 469 -20.54 6.13 -8.13
C PHE A 469 -19.44 6.83 -7.33
N ALA A 470 -18.21 6.78 -7.85
CA ALA A 470 -17.06 7.44 -7.24
C ALA A 470 -16.52 8.55 -8.14
N PHE A 471 -16.15 9.69 -7.55
CA PHE A 471 -15.78 10.88 -8.30
C PHE A 471 -14.52 11.56 -7.74
N ASN A 472 -13.57 11.87 -8.64
CA ASN A 472 -12.38 12.68 -8.34
C ASN A 472 -12.78 14.15 -8.31
N ASP A 473 -12.97 14.71 -7.11
CA ASP A 473 -13.51 16.05 -6.92
C ASP A 473 -12.42 17.07 -6.55
N TYR A 474 -11.89 17.70 -7.57
CA TYR A 474 -10.85 18.72 -7.45
C TYR A 474 -11.40 20.13 -7.74
N LEU A 475 -12.46 20.54 -7.03
CA LEU A 475 -12.96 21.89 -7.14
C LEU A 475 -11.92 22.90 -6.67
N VAL A 476 -11.51 23.77 -7.58
CA VAL A 476 -10.62 24.91 -7.28
C VAL A 476 -11.47 26.05 -6.73
N PRO A 477 -11.30 26.46 -5.46
CA PRO A 477 -12.09 27.55 -4.90
C PRO A 477 -11.64 28.89 -5.47
N PRO A 478 -12.52 29.90 -5.46
CA PRO A 478 -12.12 31.28 -5.67
C PRO A 478 -11.00 31.70 -4.70
N PRO A 479 -10.13 32.65 -5.07
CA PRO A 479 -9.06 33.12 -4.20
C PRO A 479 -9.56 33.53 -2.81
N GLY A 480 -8.93 33.02 -1.75
CA GLY A 480 -9.27 33.32 -0.36
C GLY A 480 -10.41 32.48 0.23
N GLN A 481 -10.98 31.57 -0.52
CA GLN A 481 -11.99 30.61 -0.02
C GLN A 481 -11.36 29.23 0.19
N LEU A 482 -11.93 28.45 1.11
CA LEU A 482 -11.59 27.05 1.32
C LEU A 482 -12.20 26.19 0.18
N PRO A 483 -11.58 25.06 -0.18
CA PRO A 483 -12.16 24.12 -1.12
C PRO A 483 -13.46 23.53 -0.54
N THR A 484 -14.33 23.14 -1.45
CA THR A 484 -15.57 22.42 -1.14
C THR A 484 -15.70 21.24 -2.09
N LEU A 485 -16.72 20.44 -1.92
CA LEU A 485 -17.09 19.34 -2.79
C LEU A 485 -18.39 19.68 -3.55
N ARG A 486 -18.58 19.04 -4.69
CA ARG A 486 -19.87 19.02 -5.38
C ARG A 486 -20.90 18.36 -4.50
N GLU A 487 -22.16 18.76 -4.64
CA GLU A 487 -23.25 18.07 -3.93
C GLU A 487 -23.34 16.61 -4.40
N PRO A 488 -23.55 15.65 -3.48
CA PRO A 488 -23.57 14.23 -3.82
C PRO A 488 -24.78 13.87 -4.68
N ARG A 489 -24.65 12.84 -5.47
CA ARG A 489 -25.84 12.22 -6.08
C ARG A 489 -26.74 11.62 -4.99
N THR A 490 -28.04 11.82 -5.14
CA THR A 490 -29.04 11.39 -4.15
C THR A 490 -29.83 10.15 -4.58
N ASP A 491 -29.57 9.65 -5.80
CA ASP A 491 -30.21 8.49 -6.41
C ASP A 491 -29.33 7.23 -6.39
N LEU A 492 -28.07 7.36 -5.97
CA LEU A 492 -27.04 6.31 -6.02
C LEU A 492 -26.15 6.36 -4.78
N PRO A 493 -25.55 5.22 -4.39
CA PRO A 493 -24.41 5.22 -3.47
C PRO A 493 -23.27 6.07 -4.05
N TYR A 494 -22.79 7.06 -3.27
CA TYR A 494 -21.83 8.06 -3.74
C TYR A 494 -20.65 8.24 -2.79
N MET A 495 -19.44 8.32 -3.34
CA MET A 495 -18.23 8.68 -2.58
C MET A 495 -17.29 9.57 -3.39
N VAL A 496 -16.47 10.35 -2.67
CA VAL A 496 -15.37 11.12 -3.27
C VAL A 496 -14.12 10.25 -3.28
N SER A 497 -13.66 9.88 -4.47
CA SER A 497 -12.51 9.00 -4.66
C SER A 497 -11.17 9.71 -4.54
N GLU A 498 -11.12 11.00 -4.88
CA GLU A 498 -9.94 11.85 -4.74
C GLU A 498 -10.34 13.29 -4.46
N ALA A 499 -9.59 13.98 -3.61
CA ALA A 499 -9.74 15.41 -3.39
C ALA A 499 -8.41 16.02 -2.89
N VAL A 500 -8.23 17.31 -3.06
CA VAL A 500 -7.07 18.13 -2.69
C VAL A 500 -5.88 17.90 -3.61
N GLY A 501 -5.04 16.92 -3.37
CA GLY A 501 -3.82 16.69 -4.15
C GLY A 501 -2.96 17.95 -4.28
N VAL A 502 -2.33 18.09 -5.44
CA VAL A 502 -1.62 19.33 -5.87
C VAL A 502 -2.46 20.12 -6.89
N LEU A 503 -3.74 19.77 -7.04
CA LEU A 503 -4.68 20.43 -7.94
C LEU A 503 -5.49 21.50 -7.22
N THR A 504 -5.62 21.39 -5.89
CA THR A 504 -6.31 22.36 -5.04
C THR A 504 -5.30 23.04 -4.12
N GLY A 505 -4.96 24.28 -4.38
CA GLY A 505 -3.99 25.05 -3.58
C GLY A 505 -2.59 25.11 -4.20
N ALA A 506 -1.56 24.71 -3.46
CA ALA A 506 -0.18 24.74 -3.94
C ALA A 506 0.11 23.59 -4.91
N LYS A 507 1.02 23.82 -5.86
CA LYS A 507 1.48 22.77 -6.80
C LYS A 507 2.36 21.70 -6.17
N ALA A 508 2.87 21.94 -4.96
CA ALA A 508 3.71 21.01 -4.21
C ALA A 508 3.65 21.32 -2.72
N PHE A 509 3.52 20.30 -1.89
CA PHE A 509 3.56 20.39 -0.43
C PHE A 509 4.85 19.75 0.10
N ARG A 510 6.01 20.35 -0.23
CA ARG A 510 7.32 19.88 0.21
C ARG A 510 7.58 20.30 1.66
N ARG A 511 8.42 19.56 2.38
CA ARG A 511 8.98 20.00 3.67
C ARG A 511 9.86 21.24 3.56
N THR A 512 10.37 21.53 2.36
CA THR A 512 11.15 22.74 2.05
C THR A 512 10.30 23.91 1.58
N SER A 513 8.99 23.71 1.37
CA SER A 513 8.05 24.81 1.07
C SER A 513 7.89 25.75 2.27
N PRO A 514 7.48 27.00 2.08
CA PRO A 514 7.16 27.91 3.19
C PRO A 514 6.20 27.24 4.18
N VAL A 515 6.40 27.44 5.48
CA VAL A 515 5.62 26.80 6.56
C VAL A 515 4.10 26.95 6.36
N ARG A 516 3.66 28.13 5.87
CA ARG A 516 2.26 28.35 5.55
C ARG A 516 1.73 27.35 4.50
N VAL A 517 2.49 27.13 3.43
CA VAL A 517 2.09 26.15 2.39
C VAL A 517 2.00 24.74 2.95
N GLN A 518 2.94 24.34 3.83
CA GLN A 518 2.91 23.05 4.49
C GLN A 518 1.70 22.91 5.43
N ALA A 519 1.35 23.97 6.17
CA ALA A 519 0.20 24.00 7.07
C ALA A 519 -1.13 23.98 6.30
N ASP A 520 -1.20 24.73 5.18
CA ASP A 520 -2.39 24.83 4.33
C ASP A 520 -2.82 23.46 3.80
N GLN A 521 -1.90 22.50 3.55
CA GLN A 521 -2.27 21.14 3.14
C GLN A 521 -3.30 20.51 4.09
N GLY A 522 -3.04 20.54 5.39
CA GLY A 522 -3.97 19.99 6.38
C GLY A 522 -5.32 20.73 6.43
N VAL A 523 -5.29 22.05 6.24
CA VAL A 523 -6.49 22.89 6.20
C VAL A 523 -7.37 22.58 4.98
N LEU A 524 -6.74 22.33 3.82
CA LEU A 524 -7.46 21.93 2.60
C LEU A 524 -8.12 20.56 2.76
N HIS A 525 -7.41 19.57 3.32
CA HIS A 525 -7.99 18.26 3.63
C HIS A 525 -9.12 18.37 4.66
N ALA A 526 -8.95 19.17 5.70
CA ALA A 526 -9.99 19.43 6.70
C ALA A 526 -11.26 20.02 6.08
N ALA A 527 -11.14 20.95 5.14
CA ALA A 527 -12.27 21.60 4.52
C ALA A 527 -13.14 20.62 3.69
N VAL A 528 -12.52 19.79 2.87
CA VAL A 528 -13.27 18.81 2.08
C VAL A 528 -13.87 17.71 2.95
N HIS A 529 -13.19 17.30 4.04
CA HIS A 529 -13.75 16.34 5.00
C HIS A 529 -14.92 16.93 5.78
N ASP A 530 -14.82 18.21 6.20
CA ASP A 530 -15.93 18.92 6.86
C ASP A 530 -17.16 18.95 5.96
N LYS A 531 -16.99 19.27 4.66
CA LYS A 531 -18.07 19.21 3.69
C LYS A 531 -18.63 17.79 3.54
N ALA A 532 -17.78 16.77 3.44
CA ALA A 532 -18.22 15.38 3.33
C ALA A 532 -18.99 14.89 4.60
N MET A 533 -18.71 15.46 5.76
CA MET A 533 -19.42 15.16 6.99
C MET A 533 -20.78 15.90 7.12
N SER A 534 -21.06 16.87 6.26
CA SER A 534 -22.27 17.69 6.34
C SER A 534 -23.55 16.93 5.97
N THR A 535 -23.46 15.82 5.25
CA THR A 535 -24.59 14.99 4.86
C THR A 535 -24.21 13.51 4.71
N PRO A 536 -25.09 12.58 5.10
CA PRO A 536 -24.86 11.14 5.00
C PRO A 536 -24.71 10.60 3.57
N GLN A 537 -25.18 11.32 2.56
CA GLN A 537 -25.05 10.94 1.15
C GLN A 537 -23.59 10.87 0.68
N TYR A 538 -22.65 11.58 1.33
CA TYR A 538 -21.23 11.26 1.16
C TYR A 538 -20.92 10.02 2.02
N MET A 539 -20.82 8.85 1.39
CA MET A 539 -20.42 7.64 2.13
C MET A 539 -19.00 7.75 2.66
N GLY A 540 -18.16 8.48 1.95
CA GLY A 540 -16.77 8.71 2.33
C GLY A 540 -16.03 9.64 1.41
N LEU A 541 -14.77 9.88 1.77
CA LEU A 541 -13.82 10.68 1.02
C LEU A 541 -12.42 10.12 1.19
N LEU A 542 -11.73 9.92 0.08
CA LEU A 542 -10.33 9.52 0.04
C LEU A 542 -9.48 10.69 -0.44
N GLY A 543 -8.65 11.23 0.45
CA GLY A 543 -7.75 12.34 0.10
C GLY A 543 -6.62 11.88 -0.84
N TRP A 544 -6.18 12.74 -1.74
CA TRP A 544 -5.01 12.52 -2.56
C TRP A 544 -3.80 13.20 -1.91
N CYS A 545 -2.82 12.47 -1.42
CA CYS A 545 -2.74 11.03 -1.16
C CYS A 545 -1.97 10.77 0.15
N ALA A 546 -1.72 9.51 0.50
CA ALA A 546 -1.01 9.14 1.74
C ALA A 546 0.46 9.57 1.70
N PHE A 547 1.16 9.20 0.65
CA PHE A 547 2.61 9.36 0.49
C PHE A 547 2.94 10.13 -0.78
N ASP A 548 3.99 10.94 -0.78
CA ASP A 548 4.57 11.44 -2.01
C ASP A 548 5.00 10.28 -2.90
N TYR A 549 4.94 10.44 -4.21
CA TYR A 549 5.22 9.35 -5.14
C TYR A 549 5.93 9.82 -6.43
N PRO A 550 6.65 8.92 -7.14
CA PRO A 550 7.37 9.28 -8.34
C PRO A 550 6.42 9.49 -9.51
N SER A 551 6.56 10.65 -10.16
CA SER A 551 5.76 11.03 -11.32
C SER A 551 6.52 12.05 -12.16
N GLY A 552 6.32 12.03 -13.46
CA GLY A 552 6.74 13.08 -14.39
C GLY A 552 5.57 13.87 -14.95
N TYR A 553 4.33 13.55 -14.55
CA TYR A 553 3.12 14.11 -15.14
C TYR A 553 2.67 15.42 -14.46
N GLY A 554 2.30 16.39 -15.26
CA GLY A 554 1.63 17.63 -14.81
C GLY A 554 2.46 18.44 -13.82
N ASN A 555 2.01 18.48 -12.57
CA ASN A 555 2.60 19.28 -11.49
C ASN A 555 3.73 18.58 -10.73
N ALA A 556 4.33 17.52 -11.28
CA ALA A 556 5.47 16.88 -10.67
C ALA A 556 6.71 17.80 -10.74
N GLU A 557 7.42 17.89 -9.62
CA GLU A 557 8.69 18.60 -9.53
C GLU A 557 9.78 17.64 -9.05
N ASP A 558 10.95 17.69 -9.68
CA ASP A 558 12.05 16.74 -9.40
C ASP A 558 11.63 15.26 -9.55
N SER A 559 10.72 14.99 -10.47
CA SER A 559 10.17 13.64 -10.73
C SER A 559 9.36 13.06 -9.57
N ILE A 560 8.87 13.91 -8.66
CA ILE A 560 8.02 13.52 -7.53
C ILE A 560 6.77 14.40 -7.49
N LYS A 561 5.63 13.77 -7.27
CA LYS A 561 4.38 14.46 -6.95
C LYS A 561 4.27 14.61 -5.43
N TRP A 562 4.41 15.84 -4.97
CA TRP A 562 4.46 16.21 -3.55
C TRP A 562 3.04 16.41 -2.98
N ALA A 563 2.17 15.46 -3.21
CA ALA A 563 0.77 15.50 -2.79
C ALA A 563 0.52 14.79 -1.46
N GLY A 564 1.41 13.89 -1.06
CA GLY A 564 1.26 13.07 0.14
C GLY A 564 1.12 13.89 1.43
N VAL A 565 0.30 13.42 2.36
CA VAL A 565 0.28 13.96 3.73
C VAL A 565 1.49 13.49 4.54
N CYS A 566 2.10 12.37 4.15
CA CYS A 566 3.44 11.96 4.52
C CYS A 566 4.38 12.17 3.32
N ASP A 567 5.67 12.35 3.60
CA ASP A 567 6.67 12.45 2.55
C ASP A 567 6.97 11.08 1.91
N PHE A 568 7.87 11.07 0.91
CA PHE A 568 8.23 9.84 0.20
C PHE A 568 8.92 8.80 1.10
N PHE A 569 9.49 9.20 2.23
CA PHE A 569 10.02 8.31 3.27
C PHE A 569 8.97 7.82 4.27
N ARG A 570 7.68 8.11 4.09
CA ARG A 570 6.55 7.81 4.99
C ARG A 570 6.57 8.60 6.30
N GLU A 571 7.31 9.69 6.39
CA GLU A 571 7.27 10.53 7.58
C GLU A 571 6.18 11.59 7.49
N PRO A 572 5.36 11.80 8.53
CA PRO A 572 4.24 12.73 8.50
C PRO A 572 4.71 14.18 8.26
N LYS A 573 4.10 14.86 7.29
CA LYS A 573 4.23 16.31 7.07
C LYS A 573 3.28 17.08 8.00
N LEU A 574 3.33 18.42 7.99
CA LEU A 574 2.44 19.23 8.85
C LEU A 574 0.96 18.98 8.55
N GLY A 575 0.63 18.68 7.29
CA GLY A 575 -0.74 18.34 6.86
C GLY A 575 -1.29 17.05 7.44
N ALA A 576 -0.44 16.08 7.79
CA ALA A 576 -0.85 14.82 8.39
C ALA A 576 -1.55 15.00 9.74
N GLY A 577 -1.25 16.11 10.44
CA GLY A 577 -1.85 16.40 11.75
C GLY A 577 -3.38 16.44 11.72
N PHE A 578 -3.98 16.81 10.59
CA PHE A 578 -5.43 16.73 10.40
C PHE A 578 -5.92 15.28 10.60
N TYR A 579 -5.40 14.32 9.85
CA TYR A 579 -5.79 12.92 9.96
C TYR A 579 -5.51 12.34 11.34
N GLN A 580 -4.33 12.63 11.88
CA GLN A 580 -3.91 12.17 13.21
C GLN A 580 -4.85 12.62 14.32
N SER A 581 -5.43 13.82 14.20
CA SER A 581 -6.31 14.40 15.22
C SER A 581 -7.76 13.91 15.17
N GLN A 582 -8.19 13.23 14.10
CA GLN A 582 -9.58 12.77 13.97
C GLN A 582 -9.88 11.45 14.71
N THR A 583 -9.01 11.01 15.59
CA THR A 583 -9.22 9.84 16.46
C THR A 583 -9.82 10.21 17.80
N ASP A 584 -10.40 9.21 18.52
CA ASP A 584 -10.87 9.40 19.88
C ASP A 584 -9.71 9.68 20.85
N PRO A 585 -9.77 10.73 21.67
CA PRO A 585 -8.71 11.04 22.64
C PRO A 585 -8.51 9.93 23.69
N ALA A 586 -9.52 9.09 23.94
CA ALA A 586 -9.38 7.93 24.82
C ALA A 586 -8.46 6.86 24.22
N ASN A 587 -8.45 6.72 22.90
CA ASN A 587 -7.53 5.82 22.21
C ASN A 587 -6.12 6.41 22.12
N ARG A 588 -6.04 7.67 21.68
CA ARG A 588 -4.76 8.37 21.51
C ARG A 588 -4.96 9.89 21.61
N PRO A 589 -4.51 10.56 22.68
CA PRO A 589 -4.50 12.03 22.71
C PRO A 589 -3.46 12.59 21.76
N VAL A 590 -3.85 13.60 20.97
CA VAL A 590 -3.06 14.18 19.88
C VAL A 590 -2.86 15.67 20.08
N ILE A 591 -1.61 16.14 19.93
CA ILE A 591 -1.23 17.54 19.80
C ILE A 591 -0.18 17.63 18.69
N VAL A 592 -0.53 18.20 17.54
CA VAL A 592 0.35 18.35 16.38
C VAL A 592 0.29 19.80 15.89
N PRO A 593 1.26 20.66 16.23
CA PRO A 593 1.36 21.99 15.64
C PRO A 593 1.62 21.91 14.14
N ALA A 594 0.91 22.70 13.35
CA ALA A 594 1.17 22.88 11.92
C ALA A 594 2.23 23.97 11.67
N PHE A 595 3.22 24.04 12.54
CA PHE A 595 4.34 24.98 12.45
C PHE A 595 5.60 24.38 13.11
N TYR A 596 6.73 24.98 12.86
CA TYR A 596 7.99 24.69 13.55
C TYR A 596 8.26 25.78 14.59
N TRP A 597 8.84 25.42 15.76
CA TRP A 597 9.31 26.33 16.77
C TRP A 597 10.83 26.35 16.75
N GLY A 598 11.40 27.30 16.00
CA GLY A 598 12.84 27.40 15.75
C GLY A 598 13.33 28.85 15.78
N PRO A 599 14.65 29.08 15.73
CA PRO A 599 15.25 30.43 15.93
C PRO A 599 14.74 31.45 14.91
N ASP A 600 14.38 31.01 13.70
CA ASP A 600 13.95 31.91 12.61
C ASP A 600 12.41 32.03 12.51
N THR A 601 11.67 31.48 13.49
CA THR A 601 10.21 31.54 13.50
C THR A 601 9.73 32.89 14.04
N GLY A 602 9.18 33.74 13.15
CA GLY A 602 8.56 35.01 13.49
C GLY A 602 7.24 34.86 14.25
N PRO A 603 6.61 36.00 14.61
CA PRO A 603 5.29 35.95 15.25
C PRO A 603 4.25 35.33 14.33
N MET A 604 3.33 34.55 14.89
CA MET A 604 2.26 33.85 14.17
C MET A 604 0.91 34.31 14.67
N ALA A 605 0.06 34.79 13.79
CA ALA A 605 -1.37 34.98 14.07
C ALA A 605 -2.12 33.74 13.59
N ASP A 606 -3.06 33.25 14.40
CA ASP A 606 -3.90 32.11 14.09
C ASP A 606 -3.13 30.85 13.63
N ALA A 607 -1.99 30.57 14.29
CA ALA A 607 -1.24 29.33 14.06
C ALA A 607 -2.11 28.12 14.38
N VAL A 608 -2.10 27.13 13.48
CA VAL A 608 -2.92 25.93 13.56
C VAL A 608 -2.28 24.89 14.46
N ILE A 609 -3.05 24.32 15.39
CA ILE A 609 -2.71 23.14 16.16
C ILE A 609 -3.81 22.09 15.98
N TRP A 610 -3.45 20.94 15.37
CA TRP A 610 -4.31 19.78 15.25
C TRP A 610 -4.37 19.04 16.58
N SER A 611 -5.55 18.88 17.15
CA SER A 611 -5.71 18.17 18.42
C SER A 611 -7.13 17.62 18.57
N ASN A 612 -7.25 16.49 19.25
CA ASN A 612 -8.51 15.90 19.68
C ASN A 612 -8.82 16.15 21.17
N CYS A 613 -8.05 17.00 21.84
CA CYS A 613 -8.31 17.43 23.21
C CYS A 613 -9.49 18.43 23.26
N ASP A 614 -10.16 18.53 24.41
CA ASP A 614 -11.27 19.48 24.59
C ASP A 614 -10.77 20.94 24.69
N ARG A 615 -9.56 21.10 25.28
CA ARG A 615 -8.92 22.41 25.41
C ARG A 615 -7.39 22.28 25.41
N LEU A 616 -6.74 23.34 24.97
CA LEU A 616 -5.28 23.49 25.02
C LEU A 616 -4.87 24.65 25.92
N GLU A 617 -3.75 24.47 26.64
CA GLU A 617 -3.03 25.54 27.32
C GLU A 617 -1.64 25.68 26.70
N VAL A 618 -1.30 26.92 26.30
CA VAL A 618 -0.03 27.19 25.62
C VAL A 618 0.78 28.17 26.44
N ARG A 619 2.06 27.87 26.64
CA ARG A 619 3.01 28.70 27.40
C ARG A 619 4.30 28.88 26.61
N VAL A 620 4.78 30.13 26.55
CA VAL A 620 6.09 30.50 26.01
C VAL A 620 6.98 30.94 27.16
N ASN A 621 8.10 30.29 27.39
CA ASN A 621 9.00 30.52 28.51
C ASN A 621 8.29 30.50 29.88
N GLY A 622 7.30 29.61 30.04
CA GLY A 622 6.49 29.50 31.26
C GLY A 622 5.33 30.49 31.35
N VAL A 623 5.30 31.54 30.51
CA VAL A 623 4.22 32.54 30.48
C VAL A 623 3.08 32.07 29.59
N ALA A 624 1.85 32.05 30.11
CA ALA A 624 0.67 31.66 29.33
C ALA A 624 0.41 32.70 28.22
N VAL A 625 0.09 32.20 27.02
CA VAL A 625 -0.46 33.03 25.95
C VAL A 625 -1.99 33.01 26.01
N PRO A 626 -2.69 33.91 25.29
CA PRO A 626 -4.15 33.84 25.19
C PRO A 626 -4.64 32.43 24.84
N PRO A 627 -5.73 31.94 25.42
CA PRO A 627 -6.21 30.56 25.18
C PRO A 627 -6.45 30.28 23.69
N PRO A 628 -5.95 29.15 23.16
CA PRO A 628 -6.31 28.72 21.81
C PRO A 628 -7.83 28.56 21.67
N ARG A 629 -8.35 28.93 20.50
CA ARG A 629 -9.77 28.79 20.16
C ARG A 629 -10.00 27.70 19.15
N LEU A 630 -11.08 26.93 19.29
CA LEU A 630 -11.50 25.96 18.28
C LEU A 630 -12.07 26.70 17.06
N ASP A 631 -11.68 26.24 15.88
CA ASP A 631 -12.10 26.81 14.60
C ASP A 631 -13.41 26.17 14.08
N ARG A 632 -14.45 26.22 14.90
CA ARG A 632 -15.79 25.72 14.58
C ARG A 632 -16.50 26.52 13.48
N ASP A 633 -16.11 27.77 13.28
CA ASP A 633 -16.72 28.63 12.26
C ASP A 633 -16.38 28.15 10.84
N ARG A 634 -15.14 27.68 10.62
CA ARG A 634 -14.71 27.14 9.33
C ARG A 634 -15.00 25.64 9.18
N PHE A 635 -15.04 24.90 10.31
CA PHE A 635 -15.17 23.43 10.33
C PHE A 635 -16.27 22.99 11.32
N PRO A 636 -17.55 23.29 11.02
CA PRO A 636 -18.66 22.99 11.92
C PRO A 636 -18.97 21.50 12.08
N HIS A 637 -18.64 20.67 11.07
CA HIS A 637 -18.98 19.26 11.01
C HIS A 637 -17.86 18.32 11.47
N LEU A 638 -16.59 18.79 11.49
CA LEU A 638 -15.47 17.96 11.96
C LEU A 638 -15.65 17.59 13.43
N ARG A 639 -15.36 16.35 13.77
CA ARG A 639 -15.32 15.86 15.17
C ARG A 639 -14.32 16.68 16.00
N HIS A 640 -13.12 16.86 15.47
CA HIS A 640 -12.01 17.60 16.09
C HIS A 640 -11.48 18.68 15.13
N PRO A 641 -12.14 19.87 15.09
CA PRO A 641 -11.63 21.00 14.33
C PRO A 641 -10.30 21.49 14.94
N PRO A 642 -9.43 22.18 14.16
CA PRO A 642 -8.17 22.66 14.68
C PRO A 642 -8.36 23.77 15.73
N PHE A 643 -7.34 23.90 16.59
CA PHE A 643 -7.18 25.06 17.43
C PHE A 643 -6.36 26.14 16.71
N LEU A 644 -6.74 27.40 16.91
CA LEU A 644 -6.02 28.57 16.44
C LEU A 644 -5.42 29.30 17.64
N VAL A 645 -4.14 29.67 17.55
CA VAL A 645 -3.40 30.35 18.59
C VAL A 645 -2.51 31.45 18.02
N SER A 646 -2.46 32.60 18.71
CA SER A 646 -1.48 33.66 18.36
C SER A 646 -0.23 33.49 19.22
N LEU A 647 0.92 33.42 18.57
CA LEU A 647 2.20 33.20 19.21
C LEU A 647 3.17 34.34 18.91
N PRO A 648 4.02 34.76 19.87
CA PRO A 648 5.11 35.68 19.62
C PRO A 648 6.18 35.03 18.72
N ALA A 649 7.16 35.79 18.28
CA ALA A 649 8.37 35.25 17.68
C ALA A 649 9.00 34.18 18.58
N ALA A 650 9.47 33.09 18.01
CA ALA A 650 9.98 31.96 18.78
C ALA A 650 11.25 32.38 19.55
N SER A 651 11.19 32.18 20.85
CA SER A 651 12.31 32.37 21.77
C SER A 651 12.17 31.39 22.94
N GLY A 652 13.26 30.71 23.30
CA GLY A 652 13.24 29.72 24.39
C GLY A 652 12.26 28.59 24.16
N ASP A 653 11.48 28.23 25.16
CA ASP A 653 10.64 27.04 25.16
C ASP A 653 9.16 27.36 24.92
N LEU A 654 8.55 26.55 24.05
CA LEU A 654 7.10 26.45 23.89
C LEU A 654 6.60 25.18 24.55
N ARG A 655 5.53 25.25 25.35
CA ARG A 655 4.81 24.11 25.92
C ARG A 655 3.34 24.19 25.54
N ILE A 656 2.79 23.06 25.10
CA ILE A 656 1.38 22.87 24.78
C ILE A 656 0.87 21.71 25.60
N ASP A 657 -0.12 21.96 26.47
CA ASP A 657 -0.79 20.99 27.30
C ASP A 657 -2.23 20.77 26.80
N GLY A 658 -2.62 19.51 26.63
CA GLY A 658 -3.94 19.10 26.16
C GLY A 658 -4.76 18.42 27.25
N TRP A 659 -6.02 18.82 27.36
CA TRP A 659 -6.93 18.39 28.40
C TRP A 659 -8.18 17.74 27.81
N VAL A 660 -8.65 16.66 28.45
CA VAL A 660 -9.95 16.06 28.22
C VAL A 660 -10.73 16.15 29.53
N GLY A 661 -11.82 16.89 29.54
CA GLY A 661 -12.48 17.31 30.76
C GLY A 661 -11.52 18.06 31.68
N GLN A 662 -11.26 17.51 32.88
CA GLN A 662 -10.32 18.07 33.87
C GLN A 662 -8.96 17.36 33.88
N GLN A 663 -8.76 16.36 33.05
CA GLN A 663 -7.54 15.56 33.02
C GLN A 663 -6.55 16.10 31.98
N LEU A 664 -5.29 16.31 32.37
CA LEU A 664 -4.17 16.53 31.48
C LEU A 664 -3.81 15.20 30.82
N VAL A 665 -4.07 15.07 29.49
CA VAL A 665 -3.87 13.81 28.75
C VAL A 665 -2.63 13.83 27.87
N ALA A 666 -2.16 15.01 27.47
CA ALA A 666 -0.99 15.16 26.60
C ALA A 666 -0.22 16.45 26.93
N SER A 667 1.09 16.41 26.75
CA SER A 667 1.97 17.59 26.84
C SER A 667 3.07 17.50 25.79
N ARG A 668 3.29 18.58 25.05
CA ARG A 668 4.35 18.70 24.04
C ARG A 668 5.22 19.91 24.38
N ARG A 669 6.53 19.74 24.14
CA ARG A 669 7.51 20.80 24.35
C ARG A 669 8.36 20.99 23.11
N PHE A 670 8.78 22.23 22.89
CA PHE A 670 9.60 22.65 21.75
C PHE A 670 10.63 23.66 22.24
N SER A 671 11.82 23.65 21.67
CA SER A 671 12.87 24.64 21.99
C SER A 671 13.23 25.47 20.74
N ALA A 672 13.37 26.76 20.88
CA ALA A 672 13.92 27.62 19.83
C ALA A 672 15.46 27.68 19.83
N ASP A 673 16.15 27.09 20.81
CA ASP A 673 17.61 27.13 20.92
C ASP A 673 18.27 26.05 20.03
N PRO A 674 18.92 26.41 18.90
CA PRO A 674 19.53 25.44 17.99
C PRO A 674 20.83 24.83 18.54
N ARG A 675 21.43 25.39 19.60
CA ARG A 675 22.67 24.85 20.19
C ARG A 675 22.47 23.51 20.88
N GLN A 676 21.23 23.12 21.10
CA GLN A 676 20.84 21.85 21.74
C GLN A 676 20.10 20.93 20.77
N ASP A 677 20.27 21.16 19.47
CA ASP A 677 19.73 20.28 18.45
C ASP A 677 20.51 18.95 18.43
N GLU A 678 19.80 17.88 18.16
CA GLU A 678 20.33 16.53 18.15
C GLU A 678 20.00 15.80 16.84
N LEU A 679 20.83 14.85 16.49
CA LEU A 679 20.51 13.88 15.48
C LEU A 679 19.68 12.75 16.11
N GLN A 680 18.48 12.52 15.64
CA GLN A 680 17.67 11.36 16.00
C GLN A 680 17.85 10.26 14.94
N LEU A 681 18.00 9.01 15.37
CA LEU A 681 18.03 7.82 14.51
C LEU A 681 17.19 6.72 15.14
N PHE A 682 16.30 6.11 14.36
CA PHE A 682 15.51 4.95 14.78
C PHE A 682 15.20 4.04 13.58
N THR A 683 14.86 2.78 13.88
CA THR A 683 14.34 1.80 12.91
C THR A 683 12.90 1.46 13.24
N ASP A 684 12.11 1.07 12.25
CA ASP A 684 10.74 0.60 12.49
C ASP A 684 10.74 -0.73 13.25
N ASP A 685 11.67 -1.64 12.92
CA ASP A 685 11.80 -2.97 13.50
C ASP A 685 13.19 -3.19 14.08
N GLN A 686 13.29 -4.14 15.02
CA GLN A 686 14.55 -4.56 15.64
C GLN A 686 14.94 -6.00 15.32
N ASP A 687 13.99 -6.79 14.83
CA ASP A 687 14.16 -8.20 14.46
C ASP A 687 13.73 -8.42 13.02
N LEU A 688 14.60 -9.04 12.21
CA LEU A 688 14.44 -9.28 10.78
C LEU A 688 14.73 -10.76 10.48
N GLU A 689 14.20 -11.26 9.37
CA GLU A 689 14.53 -12.56 8.81
C GLU A 689 15.81 -12.48 7.96
N ALA A 690 16.71 -13.46 8.10
CA ALA A 690 17.96 -13.51 7.31
C ALA A 690 17.74 -14.16 5.93
N ASP A 691 16.69 -13.77 5.22
CA ASP A 691 16.27 -14.32 3.93
C ASP A 691 16.80 -13.56 2.69
N GLY A 692 17.48 -12.43 2.90
CA GLY A 692 17.98 -11.57 1.82
C GLY A 692 16.92 -10.63 1.22
N ALA A 693 15.64 -10.80 1.54
CA ALA A 693 14.54 -9.96 1.10
C ALA A 693 14.09 -8.99 2.20
N ASP A 694 14.07 -9.42 3.44
CA ASP A 694 13.56 -8.64 4.57
C ASP A 694 14.41 -7.39 4.84
N ALA A 695 13.73 -6.28 5.10
CA ALA A 695 14.38 -5.00 5.33
C ALA A 695 13.56 -4.11 6.26
N THR A 696 14.24 -3.31 7.10
CA THR A 696 13.62 -2.29 7.92
C THR A 696 14.07 -0.89 7.52
N ARG A 697 13.14 0.06 7.60
CA ARG A 697 13.42 1.48 7.39
C ARG A 697 14.19 2.05 8.58
N ALA A 698 15.25 2.79 8.30
CA ALA A 698 16.03 3.55 9.28
C ALA A 698 15.87 5.05 9.00
N VAL A 699 15.20 5.76 9.88
CA VAL A 699 14.90 7.19 9.76
C VAL A 699 15.90 8.00 10.55
N VAL A 700 16.44 9.04 9.92
CA VAL A 700 17.29 10.05 10.54
C VAL A 700 16.63 11.42 10.45
N ALA A 701 16.69 12.20 11.54
CA ALA A 701 16.15 13.54 11.56
C ALA A 701 16.91 14.47 12.49
N VAL A 702 16.90 15.75 12.17
CA VAL A 702 17.33 16.80 13.08
C VAL A 702 16.17 17.18 14.00
N VAL A 703 16.38 17.13 15.30
CA VAL A 703 15.37 17.43 16.32
C VAL A 703 15.91 18.38 17.37
N ASP A 704 15.02 19.11 18.03
CA ASP A 704 15.38 19.90 19.19
C ASP A 704 15.58 19.00 20.42
N ARG A 705 16.03 19.58 21.54
CA ARG A 705 16.27 18.85 22.82
C ARG A 705 15.05 18.13 23.37
N TYR A 706 13.85 18.40 22.89
CA TYR A 706 12.61 17.72 23.27
C TYR A 706 12.15 16.68 22.24
N GLY A 707 12.96 16.47 21.18
CA GLY A 707 12.66 15.52 20.11
C GLY A 707 11.67 16.04 19.06
N ALA A 708 11.39 17.33 19.05
CA ALA A 708 10.56 17.93 18.02
C ALA A 708 11.38 18.21 16.76
N ARG A 709 10.78 17.96 15.58
CA ARG A 709 11.46 18.13 14.28
C ARG A 709 11.88 19.57 14.05
N ARG A 710 13.10 19.75 13.56
CA ARG A 710 13.59 21.03 13.05
C ARG A 710 13.21 21.18 11.59
N GLY A 711 12.34 22.12 11.29
CA GLY A 711 12.08 22.49 9.89
C GLY A 711 13.32 23.15 9.26
N PHE A 712 13.52 22.86 7.97
CA PHE A 712 14.59 23.45 7.15
C PHE A 712 16.03 23.11 7.60
N ALA A 713 16.22 22.18 8.51
CA ALA A 713 17.54 21.71 8.88
C ALA A 713 18.20 21.02 7.67
N GLY A 714 19.53 21.11 7.59
CA GLY A 714 20.31 20.53 6.51
C GLY A 714 21.51 19.74 7.03
N GLY A 715 22.35 19.33 6.11
CA GLY A 715 23.59 18.59 6.36
C GLY A 715 23.57 17.20 5.73
N ARG A 716 24.77 16.68 5.46
CA ARG A 716 24.94 15.36 4.84
C ARG A 716 25.19 14.31 5.89
N VAL A 717 24.35 13.29 5.91
CA VAL A 717 24.51 12.12 6.79
C VAL A 717 25.28 11.04 6.06
N HIS A 718 26.38 10.62 6.66
CA HIS A 718 27.16 9.48 6.21
C HIS A 718 26.75 8.22 7.00
N TRP A 719 26.48 7.16 6.27
CA TRP A 719 26.05 5.90 6.84
C TRP A 719 27.19 4.89 6.92
N ARG A 720 27.20 4.11 7.99
CA ARG A 720 28.07 2.94 8.12
C ARG A 720 27.26 1.76 8.65
N VAL A 721 27.27 0.66 7.93
CA VAL A 721 26.68 -0.62 8.33
C VAL A 721 27.80 -1.57 8.73
N SER A 722 27.60 -2.31 9.84
CA SER A 722 28.42 -3.47 10.20
C SER A 722 27.50 -4.63 10.58
N GLY A 723 27.88 -5.85 10.23
CA GLY A 723 27.05 -7.04 10.36
C GLY A 723 26.44 -7.52 9.03
N PRO A 724 25.56 -8.52 9.06
CA PRO A 724 25.05 -9.20 7.88
C PRO A 724 23.89 -8.44 7.18
N ALA A 725 24.14 -7.21 6.76
CA ALA A 725 23.16 -6.41 6.01
C ALA A 725 23.82 -5.56 4.93
N THR A 726 23.01 -5.09 4.00
CA THR A 726 23.34 -4.06 3.01
C THR A 726 22.55 -2.80 3.29
N LEU A 727 23.15 -1.65 2.98
CA LEU A 727 22.45 -0.37 2.99
C LEU A 727 21.75 -0.17 1.64
N VAL A 728 20.44 0.10 1.67
CA VAL A 728 19.69 0.51 0.48
C VAL A 728 19.31 1.98 0.65
N GLY A 729 19.96 2.83 -0.12
CA GLY A 729 19.74 4.27 -0.05
C GLY A 729 20.98 5.11 -0.32
N ASP A 730 20.77 6.43 -0.43
CA ASP A 730 21.83 7.39 -0.71
C ASP A 730 22.86 7.47 0.44
N ASN A 731 24.14 7.39 0.11
CA ASN A 731 25.22 7.57 1.07
C ASN A 731 26.35 8.42 0.45
N PRO A 732 26.50 9.71 0.82
CA PRO A 732 25.76 10.41 1.87
C PRO A 732 24.33 10.81 1.47
N LEU A 733 23.44 10.88 2.45
CA LEU A 733 22.08 11.41 2.31
C LEU A 733 22.06 12.88 2.72
N ASP A 734 21.60 13.78 1.84
CA ASP A 734 21.48 15.21 2.12
C ASP A 734 20.11 15.55 2.72
N LEU A 735 20.07 15.85 4.02
CA LEU A 735 18.84 16.17 4.74
C LEU A 735 18.21 17.51 4.29
N GLY A 736 18.99 18.42 3.71
CA GLY A 736 18.50 19.72 3.26
C GLY A 736 17.45 19.61 2.15
N HIS A 737 17.53 18.56 1.33
CA HIS A 737 16.56 18.32 0.27
C HIS A 737 15.16 17.94 0.77
N ASN A 738 15.04 17.43 2.01
CA ASN A 738 13.77 17.06 2.63
C ASN A 738 13.56 17.68 4.02
N GLY A 739 14.06 18.91 4.22
CA GLY A 739 13.76 19.72 5.41
C GLY A 739 14.22 19.12 6.73
N GLY A 740 15.38 18.46 6.76
CA GLY A 740 16.01 17.94 7.98
C GLY A 740 15.69 16.47 8.31
N ILE A 741 15.10 15.72 7.39
CA ILE A 741 14.72 14.33 7.59
C ILE A 741 14.99 13.48 6.35
N GLY A 742 15.26 12.19 6.55
CA GLY A 742 15.39 11.21 5.49
C GLY A 742 15.46 9.79 6.03
N ALA A 743 15.44 8.82 5.14
CA ALA A 743 15.55 7.42 5.52
C ALA A 743 16.35 6.62 4.50
N VAL A 744 16.86 5.48 4.96
CA VAL A 744 17.47 4.40 4.20
C VAL A 744 16.91 3.08 4.69
N TRP A 745 17.15 1.98 3.99
CA TRP A 745 16.86 0.64 4.49
C TRP A 745 18.10 -0.13 4.88
N LEU A 746 17.93 -0.97 5.91
CA LEU A 746 18.81 -2.08 6.22
C LEU A 746 18.15 -3.34 5.67
N ARG A 747 18.71 -3.91 4.61
CA ARG A 747 18.29 -5.17 4.01
C ARG A 747 19.20 -6.29 4.48
N THR A 748 18.62 -7.41 4.94
CA THR A 748 19.37 -8.57 5.40
C THR A 748 20.14 -9.24 4.27
N ARG A 749 21.10 -10.09 4.64
CA ARG A 749 21.79 -10.98 3.69
C ARG A 749 21.30 -12.40 3.91
N ARG A 750 21.03 -13.09 2.82
CA ARG A 750 20.50 -14.47 2.84
C ARG A 750 21.41 -15.41 3.61
N ASP A 751 20.82 -16.27 4.46
CA ASP A 751 21.48 -17.26 5.29
C ASP A 751 22.62 -16.71 6.18
N ARG A 752 22.54 -15.44 6.58
CA ARG A 752 23.54 -14.80 7.45
C ARG A 752 22.87 -14.14 8.66
N PRO A 753 22.46 -14.92 9.67
CA PRO A 753 21.92 -14.34 10.89
C PRO A 753 23.00 -13.58 11.68
N GLY A 754 22.57 -12.65 12.53
CA GLY A 754 23.46 -11.91 13.40
C GLY A 754 23.08 -10.47 13.68
N ARG A 755 23.84 -9.80 14.52
CA ARG A 755 23.63 -8.41 14.88
C ARG A 755 24.10 -7.46 13.78
N ILE A 756 23.22 -6.53 13.41
CA ILE A 756 23.46 -5.47 12.46
C ILE A 756 23.50 -4.14 13.21
N ARG A 757 24.54 -3.36 13.01
CA ARG A 757 24.65 -2.01 13.56
C ARG A 757 24.71 -0.99 12.45
N LEU A 758 23.76 -0.06 12.44
CA LEU A 758 23.74 1.12 11.58
C LEU A 758 24.19 2.35 12.39
N THR A 759 25.11 3.11 11.80
CA THR A 759 25.57 4.40 12.33
C THR A 759 25.30 5.49 11.32
N ALA A 760 24.62 6.56 11.75
CA ALA A 760 24.43 7.80 11.02
C ALA A 760 25.37 8.87 11.61
N ALA A 761 26.18 9.51 10.78
CA ALA A 761 27.11 10.56 11.20
C ALA A 761 26.80 11.88 10.47
N HIS A 762 26.50 12.92 11.24
CA HIS A 762 26.24 14.27 10.75
C HIS A 762 27.40 15.20 11.15
N PRO A 763 27.91 16.07 10.27
CA PRO A 763 29.12 16.86 10.53
C PRO A 763 29.02 17.80 11.73
N ALA A 764 27.84 18.35 12.02
CA ALA A 764 27.63 19.27 13.12
C ALA A 764 27.00 18.65 14.36
N LEU A 765 26.24 17.55 14.22
CA LEU A 765 25.43 16.94 15.30
C LEU A 765 26.02 15.62 15.83
N GLY A 766 27.21 15.22 15.33
CA GLY A 766 27.86 13.99 15.75
C GLY A 766 27.19 12.73 15.17
N SER A 767 27.28 11.62 15.91
CA SER A 767 26.83 10.31 15.42
C SER A 767 25.79 9.68 16.33
N ARG A 768 24.89 8.91 15.73
CA ARG A 768 23.93 8.02 16.41
C ARG A 768 23.99 6.62 15.84
N SER A 769 23.73 5.61 16.63
CA SER A 769 23.69 4.22 16.16
C SER A 769 22.45 3.51 16.66
N VAL A 770 21.94 2.60 15.83
CA VAL A 770 20.89 1.64 16.18
C VAL A 770 21.40 0.23 15.93
N THR A 771 20.79 -0.76 16.59
CA THR A 771 21.10 -2.18 16.38
C THR A 771 19.84 -2.93 16.05
N VAL A 772 19.92 -3.79 15.04
CA VAL A 772 18.88 -4.69 14.57
C VAL A 772 19.46 -6.11 14.57
N THR A 773 18.64 -7.13 14.74
CA THR A 773 19.06 -8.54 14.70
C THR A 773 18.42 -9.23 13.51
N ALA A 774 19.20 -9.95 12.70
CA ALA A 774 18.70 -10.88 11.70
C ALA A 774 18.74 -12.30 12.26
N HIS A 775 17.66 -13.07 12.13
CA HIS A 775 17.49 -14.42 12.65
C HIS A 775 17.54 -15.49 11.56
#